data_1d88ea3d54433178e6d5ce3f02af4c95
#
_entry.id   1d88ea3d54433178e6d5ce3f02af4c95
#
_cell.length_a   1.000
_cell.length_b   1.000
_cell.length_c   1.000
_cell.angle_alpha   90.00
_cell.angle_beta   90.00
_cell.angle_gamma   90.00
#
_symmetry.space_group_name_H-M   'P 1'
#
loop_
_entity.id
_entity.type
_entity.pdbx_description
1 polymer ?
#
loop_
_entity_poly.entity_id
_entity_poly.type
_entity_poly.pdbx_seq_one_letter_code
_entity_poly.pdbx_strand_id
1 'polypeptide(L)'
;MKKLLILAITLCSSLFTVDAADKKDLVDYVNPLVGSQSKISLSTGNTYPAIAMPWGMNFWMPQTGKMGDGWAYTYDADKIRGFKQTHQPSPWINDYGQFAIMPVTGKVVFNQDKRASWFSHKAEVAKPNYYRVYLADHDVVTEITPTERAAMFRFTFPESDNSYVIVDAFDRGSYVKIIPEENKIIGYTTRNSGGVPQNFRNYFVVVFDKPFTYKATVGDDEIRKGETEAKENHTGAIVGFSTRKGEIVHARVASSFISPEQAELNLKELGDRSFDEIAEAGRQVWNETLGRIAVEDDDVDKLRTFYSCLYRSLLFPRSFYELDANGKVVHYSPYNGEVLPGYMFTDTGFWDTFRCLFPFLNLMYPDMNTKMQEGLANTYKESGFLLEWASPGHRGCMVGNNSASVVADAYLKGLRGYDIETLWEAVVHGANSVHPKVKSTGRLGYEYYNKLGYVPYNVKINESAARTLEYAYDDWAIYKLGKALGKPESEIAVFAKHAMNYKNLFDPETKLMRGRNEDGSFQSPFNPLKWGDAFTEGNSWHYTWSVFHDPQGLIDLMGGKTGFNAMMDSVFNVPPLFDDSYYGGVIHEIREMQIMNMGNYAHGNQPIQHMIYLYNYSGEPWKAQYWVREVMDKLYFATPDGYCGDEDNGQTSAWYVFSALGFYPVCPGTDQYILGSPLFKNVTLNLENGKKVVIKANNNGEANRYISSMKVNGKNYTKNYLTHGDLMRGMNILYNMSATPNKSRGTQDSDAPYSFSNELGK
;
A
#
# COMPACT_ATOMS: atom_id res chain seq x y z
N MET A 1 64.47 59.10 -19.55
CA MET A 1 63.60 58.36 -20.48
C MET A 1 63.66 56.88 -20.15
N LYS A 2 62.76 56.40 -19.29
CA LYS A 2 62.72 55.01 -18.90
C LYS A 2 61.43 54.42 -19.49
N LYS A 3 61.56 53.42 -20.34
CA LYS A 3 60.43 52.62 -20.83
C LYS A 3 60.09 51.58 -19.84
N LEU A 4 58.83 51.58 -19.37
CA LEU A 4 58.26 50.56 -18.53
C LEU A 4 57.68 49.44 -19.44
N LEU A 5 58.16 48.22 -19.26
CA LEU A 5 57.70 47.04 -19.92
C LEU A 5 56.59 46.42 -19.02
N ILE A 6 55.34 46.41 -19.48
CA ILE A 6 54.24 45.72 -18.80
C ILE A 6 54.13 44.29 -19.37
N LEU A 7 54.44 43.31 -18.51
CA LEU A 7 54.28 41.89 -18.83
C LEU A 7 52.84 41.48 -18.50
N ALA A 8 52.02 41.20 -19.52
CA ALA A 8 50.69 40.65 -19.34
C ALA A 8 50.78 39.13 -19.12
N ILE A 9 50.51 38.69 -17.90
CA ILE A 9 50.33 37.26 -17.62
C ILE A 9 48.90 36.90 -17.93
N THR A 10 48.70 36.16 -19.05
CA THR A 10 47.42 35.59 -19.41
C THR A 10 47.24 34.30 -18.59
N LEU A 11 46.44 34.36 -17.54
CA LEU A 11 46.00 33.18 -16.83
C LEU A 11 44.91 32.47 -17.69
N CYS A 12 45.27 31.35 -18.29
CA CYS A 12 44.33 30.46 -18.94
C CYS A 12 43.61 29.67 -17.85
N SER A 13 42.47 30.16 -17.36
CA SER A 13 41.53 29.38 -16.53
C SER A 13 40.79 28.43 -17.47
N SER A 14 41.28 27.19 -17.55
CA SER A 14 40.50 26.08 -18.10
C SER A 14 39.32 25.81 -17.13
N LEU A 15 38.18 26.38 -17.45
CA LEU A 15 36.89 25.95 -16.91
C LEU A 15 36.70 24.47 -17.35
N PHE A 16 36.98 23.57 -16.44
CA PHE A 16 36.38 22.23 -16.49
C PHE A 16 34.89 22.41 -16.29
N THR A 17 34.13 22.53 -17.37
CA THR A 17 32.72 22.19 -17.36
C THR A 17 32.66 20.69 -17.12
N VAL A 18 32.47 20.29 -15.89
CA VAL A 18 31.92 18.97 -15.58
C VAL A 18 30.54 19.00 -16.22
N ASP A 19 30.38 18.31 -17.34
CA ASP A 19 29.07 17.94 -17.84
C ASP A 19 28.37 17.24 -16.64
N ALA A 20 27.47 17.97 -15.97
CA ALA A 20 26.46 17.35 -15.15
C ALA A 20 25.61 16.57 -16.16
N ALA A 21 25.94 15.29 -16.34
CA ALA A 21 25.02 14.35 -16.97
C ALA A 21 23.66 14.63 -16.34
N ASP A 22 22.65 15.00 -17.14
CA ASP A 22 21.29 15.28 -16.69
C ASP A 22 20.83 14.11 -15.82
N LYS A 23 20.91 14.31 -14.49
CA LYS A 23 20.50 13.30 -13.54
C LYS A 23 18.99 13.20 -13.68
N LYS A 24 18.53 12.14 -14.34
CA LYS A 24 17.11 11.92 -14.59
C LYS A 24 16.36 11.93 -13.25
N ASP A 25 15.29 12.70 -13.17
CA ASP A 25 14.46 12.75 -11.98
C ASP A 25 13.83 11.38 -11.71
N LEU A 26 13.81 10.96 -10.44
CA LEU A 26 13.31 9.63 -10.06
C LEU A 26 11.83 9.46 -10.39
N VAL A 27 11.05 10.52 -10.30
CA VAL A 27 9.64 10.52 -10.68
C VAL A 27 9.41 10.12 -12.15
N ASP A 28 10.42 10.29 -13.02
CA ASP A 28 10.32 9.89 -14.43
C ASP A 28 10.38 8.37 -14.65
N TYR A 29 10.90 7.62 -13.68
CA TYR A 29 10.84 6.17 -13.70
C TYR A 29 9.50 5.63 -13.25
N VAL A 30 8.71 6.39 -12.49
CA VAL A 30 7.42 5.94 -11.96
C VAL A 30 6.38 5.84 -13.07
N ASN A 31 5.76 4.68 -13.17
CA ASN A 31 4.59 4.43 -14.03
C ASN A 31 3.35 4.14 -13.16
N PRO A 32 2.48 5.13 -12.90
CA PRO A 32 1.26 4.93 -12.12
C PRO A 32 0.24 3.98 -12.75
N LEU A 33 0.43 3.58 -14.00
CA LEU A 33 -0.45 2.62 -14.70
C LEU A 33 -0.13 1.15 -14.37
N VAL A 34 0.99 0.87 -13.70
CA VAL A 34 1.35 -0.51 -13.29
C VAL A 34 0.26 -1.10 -12.42
N GLY A 35 -0.22 -2.29 -12.77
CA GLY A 35 -1.25 -3.02 -12.04
C GLY A 35 -2.70 -2.65 -12.40
N SER A 36 -2.92 -1.79 -13.40
CA SER A 36 -4.24 -1.28 -13.75
C SER A 36 -4.97 -2.07 -14.85
N GLN A 37 -4.33 -3.09 -15.43
CA GLN A 37 -4.94 -3.97 -16.45
C GLN A 37 -5.62 -5.18 -15.81
N SER A 38 -6.39 -4.97 -14.78
CA SER A 38 -7.06 -6.03 -14.02
C SER A 38 -8.52 -6.22 -14.42
N LYS A 39 -9.01 -7.42 -14.12
CA LYS A 39 -10.43 -7.81 -14.27
C LYS A 39 -10.88 -8.51 -13.00
N ILE A 40 -12.18 -8.55 -12.74
CA ILE A 40 -12.76 -9.26 -11.58
C ILE A 40 -12.31 -10.73 -11.47
N SER A 41 -11.98 -11.36 -12.60
CA SER A 41 -11.57 -12.77 -12.64
C SER A 41 -10.06 -13.00 -12.65
N LEU A 42 -9.26 -11.94 -12.74
CA LEU A 42 -7.79 -12.01 -12.79
C LEU A 42 -7.22 -10.65 -12.40
N SER A 43 -6.51 -10.59 -11.28
CA SER A 43 -5.81 -9.41 -10.86
C SER A 43 -4.39 -9.37 -11.40
N THR A 44 -4.00 -8.23 -11.91
CA THR A 44 -2.61 -7.89 -12.23
C THR A 44 -2.16 -6.67 -11.42
N GLY A 45 -2.80 -6.45 -10.26
CA GLY A 45 -2.55 -5.37 -9.32
C GLY A 45 -3.81 -4.77 -8.70
N ASN A 46 -4.92 -4.76 -9.41
CA ASN A 46 -6.17 -4.10 -9.01
C ASN A 46 -5.95 -2.64 -8.60
N THR A 47 -5.06 -1.95 -9.32
CA THR A 47 -4.70 -0.55 -9.08
C THR A 47 -5.35 0.40 -10.07
N TYR A 48 -5.17 1.67 -9.83
CA TYR A 48 -5.48 2.76 -10.75
C TYR A 48 -4.32 3.79 -10.74
N PRO A 49 -4.20 4.65 -11.77
CA PRO A 49 -3.19 5.71 -11.76
C PRO A 49 -3.55 6.76 -10.71
N ALA A 50 -2.97 6.64 -9.52
CA ALA A 50 -3.18 7.57 -8.43
C ALA A 50 -2.32 8.83 -8.65
N ILE A 51 -3.00 9.93 -9.00
CA ILE A 51 -2.40 11.26 -9.08
C ILE A 51 -2.56 11.87 -7.69
N ALA A 52 -1.49 11.87 -6.92
CA ALA A 52 -1.55 12.16 -5.50
C ALA A 52 -0.19 12.55 -4.95
N MET A 53 -0.18 13.15 -3.76
CA MET A 53 1.04 13.32 -2.96
C MET A 53 1.30 12.05 -2.12
N PRO A 54 2.53 11.81 -1.62
CA PRO A 54 2.80 10.70 -0.71
C PRO A 54 1.83 10.76 0.49
N TRP A 55 1.13 9.64 0.75
CA TRP A 55 0.10 9.53 1.81
C TRP A 55 -0.95 10.65 1.82
N GLY A 56 -1.20 11.28 0.65
CA GLY A 56 -2.16 12.38 0.54
C GLY A 56 -3.58 11.97 0.94
N MET A 57 -4.37 12.94 1.38
CA MET A 57 -5.78 12.69 1.73
C MET A 57 -6.61 12.39 0.48
N ASN A 58 -6.42 13.15 -0.58
CA ASN A 58 -7.18 13.04 -1.82
C ASN A 58 -6.31 12.54 -2.97
N PHE A 59 -6.78 11.48 -3.63
CA PHE A 59 -6.20 11.01 -4.89
C PHE A 59 -7.13 11.37 -6.04
N TRP A 60 -6.53 11.58 -7.21
CA TRP A 60 -7.24 11.84 -8.46
C TRP A 60 -6.93 10.77 -9.47
N MET A 61 -7.91 10.43 -10.32
CA MET A 61 -7.73 9.46 -11.39
C MET A 61 -8.70 9.73 -12.55
N PRO A 62 -8.35 9.36 -13.80
CA PRO A 62 -9.33 9.25 -14.87
C PRO A 62 -10.32 8.12 -14.54
N GLN A 63 -11.61 8.36 -14.71
CA GLN A 63 -12.66 7.37 -14.49
C GLN A 63 -13.06 6.73 -15.81
N THR A 64 -12.78 5.45 -15.96
CA THR A 64 -13.20 4.66 -17.13
C THR A 64 -14.40 3.76 -16.84
N GLY A 65 -14.56 3.29 -15.60
CA GLY A 65 -15.71 2.54 -15.11
C GLY A 65 -16.93 3.42 -14.84
N LYS A 66 -18.08 2.79 -14.60
CA LYS A 66 -19.31 3.50 -14.23
C LYS A 66 -19.27 3.94 -12.77
N MET A 67 -20.15 4.88 -12.44
CA MET A 67 -20.39 5.29 -11.06
C MET A 67 -20.75 4.07 -10.18
N GLY A 68 -20.00 3.88 -9.10
CA GLY A 68 -20.18 2.76 -8.18
C GLY A 68 -19.45 1.48 -8.57
N ASP A 69 -18.78 1.46 -9.71
CA ASP A 69 -17.95 0.34 -10.12
C ASP A 69 -16.65 0.30 -9.26
N GLY A 70 -16.31 -0.88 -8.74
CA GLY A 70 -15.04 -1.09 -8.03
C GLY A 70 -13.84 -0.95 -8.97
N TRP A 71 -13.94 -1.39 -10.21
CA TRP A 71 -12.95 -1.16 -11.27
C TRP A 71 -13.20 0.19 -11.94
N ALA A 72 -13.08 1.26 -11.16
CA ALA A 72 -13.34 2.63 -11.61
C ALA A 72 -12.35 3.10 -12.70
N TYR A 73 -11.18 2.48 -12.80
CA TYR A 73 -10.24 2.58 -13.91
C TYR A 73 -9.76 1.19 -14.30
N THR A 74 -9.73 0.92 -15.61
CA THR A 74 -9.03 -0.22 -16.19
C THR A 74 -8.25 0.22 -17.41
N TYR A 75 -7.01 -0.29 -17.58
CA TYR A 75 -6.16 0.06 -18.71
C TYR A 75 -6.76 -0.35 -20.07
N ASP A 76 -7.51 -1.45 -20.12
CA ASP A 76 -8.14 -1.93 -21.35
C ASP A 76 -9.33 -1.05 -21.83
N ALA A 77 -9.77 -0.07 -21.04
CA ALA A 77 -10.86 0.80 -21.41
C ALA A 77 -10.43 1.88 -22.40
N ASP A 78 -11.34 2.27 -23.27
CA ASP A 78 -11.12 3.22 -24.37
C ASP A 78 -11.82 4.58 -24.19
N LYS A 79 -12.62 4.73 -23.12
CA LYS A 79 -13.36 5.97 -22.83
C LYS A 79 -13.18 6.42 -21.38
N ILE A 80 -13.03 7.73 -21.20
CA ILE A 80 -13.04 8.41 -19.92
C ILE A 80 -14.40 9.06 -19.70
N ARG A 81 -15.02 8.84 -18.53
CA ARG A 81 -16.33 9.39 -18.10
C ARG A 81 -16.22 10.62 -17.23
N GLY A 82 -15.02 10.88 -16.71
CA GLY A 82 -14.70 12.01 -15.84
C GLY A 82 -13.34 11.83 -15.17
N PHE A 83 -12.97 12.81 -14.39
CA PHE A 83 -11.77 12.78 -13.53
C PHE A 83 -12.27 12.80 -12.09
N LYS A 84 -12.06 11.70 -11.41
CA LYS A 84 -12.65 11.39 -10.12
C LYS A 84 -11.68 11.71 -9.00
N GLN A 85 -12.18 12.43 -7.96
CA GLN A 85 -11.53 12.34 -6.65
C GLN A 85 -11.87 10.98 -6.06
N THR A 86 -10.88 10.25 -5.59
CA THR A 86 -11.06 8.88 -5.10
C THR A 86 -10.38 8.66 -3.77
N HIS A 87 -11.01 7.84 -2.94
CA HIS A 87 -10.49 7.33 -1.67
C HIS A 87 -10.52 5.80 -1.67
N GLN A 88 -10.57 5.18 -2.86
CA GLN A 88 -10.65 3.74 -3.00
C GLN A 88 -9.32 3.07 -2.60
N PRO A 89 -9.32 2.13 -1.63
CA PRO A 89 -8.14 1.32 -1.31
C PRO A 89 -7.99 0.11 -2.24
N SER A 90 -9.10 -0.48 -2.66
CA SER A 90 -9.16 -1.59 -3.61
C SER A 90 -10.54 -1.67 -4.26
N PRO A 91 -10.69 -2.35 -5.41
CA PRO A 91 -11.99 -2.55 -6.05
C PRO A 91 -13.00 -3.29 -5.16
N TRP A 92 -12.53 -4.22 -4.32
CA TRP A 92 -13.36 -5.05 -3.43
C TRP A 92 -14.00 -4.24 -2.31
N ILE A 93 -13.25 -3.32 -1.72
CA ILE A 93 -13.72 -2.41 -0.67
C ILE A 93 -14.52 -1.25 -1.26
N ASN A 94 -14.19 -0.85 -2.49
CA ASN A 94 -14.78 0.27 -3.21
C ASN A 94 -14.43 1.64 -2.56
N ASP A 95 -15.18 2.68 -2.85
CA ASP A 95 -14.83 4.09 -2.65
C ASP A 95 -15.78 4.80 -1.69
N TYR A 96 -15.38 5.96 -1.20
CA TYR A 96 -16.20 6.83 -0.36
C TYR A 96 -15.87 8.31 -0.61
N GLY A 97 -16.87 9.16 -0.46
CA GLY A 97 -16.69 10.62 -0.59
C GLY A 97 -16.26 11.09 -1.99
N GLN A 98 -16.49 10.28 -3.02
CA GLN A 98 -16.05 10.57 -4.37
C GLN A 98 -16.98 11.53 -5.10
N PHE A 99 -16.40 12.35 -5.99
CA PHE A 99 -17.08 13.13 -7.00
C PHE A 99 -16.19 13.24 -8.24
N ALA A 100 -16.75 13.64 -9.38
CA ALA A 100 -16.02 13.71 -10.63
C ALA A 100 -16.19 15.06 -11.33
N ILE A 101 -15.18 15.45 -12.10
CA ILE A 101 -15.17 16.66 -12.96
C ILE A 101 -14.94 16.19 -14.40
N MET A 102 -15.74 16.72 -15.36
CA MET A 102 -15.63 16.36 -16.77
C MET A 102 -15.83 17.59 -17.66
N PRO A 103 -14.82 17.97 -18.48
CA PRO A 103 -15.03 18.97 -19.52
C PRO A 103 -15.74 18.33 -20.72
N VAL A 104 -16.70 19.05 -21.30
CA VAL A 104 -17.42 18.65 -22.51
C VAL A 104 -17.63 19.85 -23.42
N THR A 105 -17.84 19.60 -24.73
CA THR A 105 -18.16 20.63 -25.72
C THR A 105 -19.41 20.30 -26.52
N GLY A 106 -20.04 21.30 -27.10
CA GLY A 106 -21.18 21.16 -27.99
C GLY A 106 -22.51 21.00 -27.23
N LYS A 107 -23.03 19.79 -27.11
CA LYS A 107 -24.31 19.54 -26.42
C LYS A 107 -24.10 19.36 -24.91
N VAL A 108 -24.95 20.04 -24.12
CA VAL A 108 -24.98 19.81 -22.67
C VAL A 108 -25.48 18.40 -22.37
N VAL A 109 -24.66 17.61 -21.68
CA VAL A 109 -24.92 16.20 -21.34
C VAL A 109 -24.39 15.90 -19.96
N PHE A 110 -25.24 15.40 -19.05
CA PHE A 110 -24.80 15.00 -17.70
C PHE A 110 -24.52 13.51 -17.58
N ASN A 111 -25.34 12.68 -18.21
CA ASN A 111 -25.24 11.23 -18.12
C ASN A 111 -23.81 10.73 -18.44
N GLN A 112 -23.23 9.93 -17.57
CA GLN A 112 -21.82 9.53 -17.63
C GLN A 112 -21.45 8.73 -18.90
N ASP A 113 -22.36 7.93 -19.45
CA ASP A 113 -22.09 7.15 -20.68
C ASP A 113 -22.16 8.05 -21.92
N LYS A 114 -23.04 9.06 -21.91
CA LYS A 114 -23.21 10.02 -23.02
C LYS A 114 -22.14 11.10 -23.05
N ARG A 115 -21.58 11.48 -21.88
CA ARG A 115 -20.46 12.43 -21.80
C ARG A 115 -19.09 11.78 -21.98
N ALA A 116 -19.01 10.46 -21.92
CA ALA A 116 -17.75 9.73 -22.03
C ALA A 116 -17.05 10.02 -23.37
N SER A 117 -15.74 10.18 -23.34
CA SER A 117 -14.92 10.49 -24.51
C SER A 117 -13.88 9.43 -24.76
N TRP A 118 -13.68 9.11 -26.03
CA TRP A 118 -12.53 8.32 -26.47
C TRP A 118 -11.23 8.98 -26.10
N PHE A 119 -10.25 8.17 -25.72
CA PHE A 119 -8.87 8.60 -25.48
C PHE A 119 -7.87 7.56 -25.96
N SER A 120 -6.60 7.90 -25.97
CA SER A 120 -5.54 6.98 -26.35
C SER A 120 -4.40 7.07 -25.32
N HIS A 121 -3.91 5.93 -24.87
CA HIS A 121 -2.72 5.83 -24.02
C HIS A 121 -1.47 6.43 -24.66
N LYS A 122 -1.41 6.55 -26.01
CA LYS A 122 -0.30 7.27 -26.71
C LYS A 122 -0.31 8.77 -26.46
N ALA A 123 -1.45 9.34 -26.07
CA ALA A 123 -1.63 10.74 -25.73
C ALA A 123 -1.86 10.97 -24.24
N GLU A 124 -1.77 9.91 -23.44
CA GLU A 124 -1.88 9.94 -21.99
C GLU A 124 -0.51 10.08 -21.35
N VAL A 125 -0.40 10.97 -20.36
CA VAL A 125 0.76 11.09 -19.48
C VAL A 125 0.29 10.92 -18.07
N ALA A 126 0.78 9.89 -17.38
CA ALA A 126 0.50 9.62 -15.99
C ALA A 126 1.80 9.65 -15.17
N LYS A 127 1.88 10.58 -14.23
CA LYS A 127 2.96 10.72 -13.24
C LYS A 127 2.32 10.89 -11.86
N PRO A 128 3.01 10.62 -10.77
CA PRO A 128 2.41 10.81 -9.44
C PRO A 128 1.85 12.22 -9.19
N ASN A 129 2.57 13.24 -9.67
CA ASN A 129 2.27 14.66 -9.49
C ASN A 129 1.56 15.31 -10.68
N TYR A 130 1.30 14.59 -11.76
CA TYR A 130 0.80 15.17 -13.00
C TYR A 130 0.09 14.14 -13.88
N TYR A 131 -1.05 14.52 -14.40
CA TYR A 131 -1.80 13.74 -15.39
C TYR A 131 -2.18 14.61 -16.57
N ARG A 132 -2.17 14.04 -17.77
CA ARG A 132 -2.61 14.71 -19.00
C ARG A 132 -3.24 13.70 -19.95
N VAL A 133 -4.36 14.07 -20.56
CA VAL A 133 -5.01 13.28 -21.62
C VAL A 133 -5.76 14.18 -22.60
N TYR A 134 -5.89 13.70 -23.84
CA TYR A 134 -6.73 14.33 -24.87
C TYR A 134 -8.06 13.57 -24.97
N LEU A 135 -9.17 14.27 -24.81
CA LEU A 135 -10.53 13.77 -24.93
C LEU A 135 -11.06 14.01 -26.35
N ALA A 136 -11.09 12.97 -27.18
CA ALA A 136 -11.29 13.09 -28.61
C ALA A 136 -12.72 13.55 -29.01
N ASP A 137 -13.75 13.11 -28.28
CA ASP A 137 -15.14 13.50 -28.59
C ASP A 137 -15.45 14.97 -28.24
N HIS A 138 -14.63 15.56 -27.37
CA HIS A 138 -14.84 16.95 -26.91
C HIS A 138 -13.75 17.89 -27.40
N ASP A 139 -12.70 17.39 -28.07
CA ASP A 139 -11.51 18.18 -28.50
C ASP A 139 -10.90 18.98 -27.35
N VAL A 140 -10.79 18.37 -26.15
CA VAL A 140 -10.27 19.01 -24.93
C VAL A 140 -9.05 18.27 -24.43
N VAL A 141 -7.97 19.00 -24.12
CA VAL A 141 -6.88 18.48 -23.29
C VAL A 141 -7.17 18.76 -21.84
N THR A 142 -7.13 17.72 -21.01
CA THR A 142 -7.30 17.83 -19.55
C THR A 142 -6.01 17.50 -18.86
N GLU A 143 -5.60 18.37 -17.94
CA GLU A 143 -4.41 18.18 -17.10
C GLU A 143 -4.79 18.34 -15.62
N ILE A 144 -4.13 17.58 -14.73
CA ILE A 144 -4.38 17.57 -13.29
C ILE A 144 -3.04 17.57 -12.55
N THR A 145 -2.94 18.39 -11.51
CA THR A 145 -1.83 18.37 -10.56
C THR A 145 -2.37 18.47 -9.12
N PRO A 146 -1.96 17.56 -8.19
CA PRO A 146 -2.49 17.49 -6.85
C PRO A 146 -1.61 18.21 -5.81
N THR A 147 -2.24 18.56 -4.69
CA THR A 147 -1.61 18.70 -3.36
C THR A 147 -2.15 17.61 -2.42
N GLU A 148 -1.92 17.70 -1.12
CA GLU A 148 -2.43 16.68 -0.18
C GLU A 148 -3.97 16.62 -0.15
N ARG A 149 -4.65 17.80 -0.18
CA ARG A 149 -6.11 17.92 -0.03
C ARG A 149 -6.78 18.67 -1.17
N ALA A 150 -5.98 19.24 -2.08
CA ALA A 150 -6.48 20.01 -3.21
C ALA A 150 -5.90 19.51 -4.53
N ALA A 151 -6.39 20.05 -5.64
CA ALA A 151 -5.84 19.86 -6.96
C ALA A 151 -6.14 21.06 -7.86
N MET A 152 -5.35 21.24 -8.90
CA MET A 152 -5.62 22.17 -9.96
C MET A 152 -5.82 21.42 -11.27
N PHE A 153 -6.89 21.76 -11.96
CA PHE A 153 -7.19 21.31 -13.32
C PHE A 153 -6.87 22.41 -14.31
N ARG A 154 -6.41 22.01 -15.49
CA ARG A 154 -6.21 22.85 -16.65
C ARG A 154 -6.92 22.22 -17.85
N PHE A 155 -7.93 22.91 -18.37
CA PHE A 155 -8.68 22.47 -19.55
C PHE A 155 -8.30 23.35 -20.72
N THR A 156 -7.77 22.77 -21.79
CA THR A 156 -7.51 23.48 -23.05
C THR A 156 -8.62 23.15 -24.02
N PHE A 157 -9.47 24.13 -24.30
CA PHE A 157 -10.67 24.00 -25.12
C PHE A 157 -10.43 24.35 -26.59
N PRO A 158 -11.25 23.81 -27.53
CA PRO A 158 -11.34 24.31 -28.89
C PRO A 158 -12.07 25.67 -28.93
N GLU A 159 -12.20 26.26 -30.12
CA GLU A 159 -13.11 27.37 -30.36
C GLU A 159 -14.56 26.86 -30.27
N SER A 160 -15.31 27.36 -29.30
CA SER A 160 -16.71 26.96 -29.06
C SER A 160 -17.46 27.94 -28.17
N ASP A 161 -18.68 28.26 -28.54
CA ASP A 161 -19.62 28.98 -27.64
C ASP A 161 -20.25 28.03 -26.60
N ASN A 162 -19.98 26.73 -26.70
CA ASN A 162 -20.58 25.66 -25.91
C ASN A 162 -19.51 24.79 -25.28
N SER A 163 -18.62 25.38 -24.51
CA SER A 163 -17.64 24.69 -23.68
C SER A 163 -18.16 24.60 -22.25
N TYR A 164 -18.19 23.41 -21.68
CA TYR A 164 -18.77 23.17 -20.34
C TYR A 164 -17.82 22.39 -19.46
N VAL A 165 -17.94 22.60 -18.14
CA VAL A 165 -17.40 21.72 -17.11
C VAL A 165 -18.54 21.21 -16.23
N ILE A 166 -18.59 19.90 -16.08
CA ILE A 166 -19.56 19.18 -15.25
C ILE A 166 -18.90 18.82 -13.94
N VAL A 167 -19.55 19.12 -12.82
CA VAL A 167 -19.23 18.56 -11.49
C VAL A 167 -20.33 17.57 -11.13
N ASP A 168 -19.99 16.31 -11.04
CA ASP A 168 -20.90 15.20 -10.72
C ASP A 168 -20.66 14.78 -9.28
N ALA A 169 -21.63 15.08 -8.40
CA ALA A 169 -21.51 14.80 -6.96
C ALA A 169 -21.97 13.38 -6.56
N PHE A 170 -22.27 12.54 -7.55
CA PHE A 170 -22.67 11.14 -7.45
C PHE A 170 -24.00 10.93 -6.69
N ASP A 171 -24.44 9.68 -6.70
CA ASP A 171 -25.70 9.22 -6.10
C ASP A 171 -25.58 8.92 -4.58
N ARG A 172 -26.68 8.48 -3.99
CA ARG A 172 -26.88 8.17 -2.56
C ARG A 172 -26.93 9.40 -1.65
N GLY A 173 -27.27 10.54 -2.20
CA GLY A 173 -27.42 11.80 -1.51
C GLY A 173 -26.27 12.75 -1.79
N SER A 174 -26.57 13.83 -2.48
CA SER A 174 -25.60 14.87 -2.77
C SER A 174 -26.24 16.26 -2.85
N TYR A 175 -25.39 17.26 -2.83
CA TYR A 175 -25.77 18.68 -2.88
C TYR A 175 -24.77 19.44 -3.72
N VAL A 176 -25.27 20.36 -4.54
CA VAL A 176 -24.47 21.31 -5.30
C VAL A 176 -25.07 22.70 -5.25
N LYS A 177 -24.23 23.73 -5.23
CA LYS A 177 -24.62 25.14 -5.38
C LYS A 177 -23.60 25.86 -6.25
N ILE A 178 -24.10 26.52 -7.29
CA ILE A 178 -23.32 27.40 -8.17
C ILE A 178 -23.43 28.83 -7.63
N ILE A 179 -22.29 29.48 -7.45
CA ILE A 179 -22.15 30.88 -6.99
C ILE A 179 -21.49 31.67 -8.14
N PRO A 180 -22.28 32.17 -9.11
CA PRO A 180 -21.72 32.74 -10.35
C PRO A 180 -20.84 33.96 -10.12
N GLU A 181 -21.16 34.78 -9.12
CA GLU A 181 -20.42 35.99 -8.75
C GLU A 181 -19.03 35.73 -8.21
N GLU A 182 -18.77 34.48 -7.76
CA GLU A 182 -17.47 34.04 -7.29
C GLU A 182 -16.81 33.00 -8.25
N ASN A 183 -17.43 32.76 -9.41
CA ASN A 183 -17.01 31.69 -10.34
C ASN A 183 -16.83 30.34 -9.65
N LYS A 184 -17.71 29.98 -8.72
CA LYS A 184 -17.51 28.90 -7.76
C LYS A 184 -18.69 27.92 -7.75
N ILE A 185 -18.37 26.67 -7.51
CA ILE A 185 -19.30 25.59 -7.17
C ILE A 185 -18.92 25.04 -5.81
N ILE A 186 -19.88 24.90 -4.92
CA ILE A 186 -19.73 24.19 -3.66
C ILE A 186 -20.71 23.04 -3.61
N GLY A 187 -20.40 22.03 -2.81
CA GLY A 187 -21.31 20.91 -2.62
C GLY A 187 -20.79 19.88 -1.61
N TYR A 188 -21.50 18.78 -1.53
CA TYR A 188 -21.04 17.60 -0.81
C TYR A 188 -21.60 16.33 -1.44
N THR A 189 -20.92 15.22 -1.17
CA THR A 189 -21.39 13.86 -1.43
C THR A 189 -21.45 13.07 -0.14
N THR A 190 -22.48 12.23 0.00
CA THR A 190 -22.59 11.24 1.07
C THR A 190 -22.26 9.82 0.59
N ARG A 191 -21.88 9.68 -0.70
CA ARG A 191 -21.57 8.40 -1.31
C ARG A 191 -20.48 7.68 -0.52
N ASN A 192 -20.74 6.43 -0.14
CA ASN A 192 -19.79 5.57 0.54
C ASN A 192 -20.12 4.09 0.28
N SER A 193 -19.17 3.22 0.57
CA SER A 193 -19.30 1.77 0.48
C SER A 193 -19.50 1.09 1.85
N GLY A 194 -19.68 1.87 2.92
CA GLY A 194 -19.88 1.41 4.30
C GLY A 194 -18.81 1.92 5.26
N GLY A 195 -18.94 1.54 6.53
CA GLY A 195 -17.98 1.90 7.58
C GLY A 195 -17.95 3.40 7.91
N VAL A 196 -19.10 4.09 7.88
CA VAL A 196 -19.20 5.53 8.18
C VAL A 196 -20.40 5.84 9.09
N PRO A 197 -20.30 6.87 9.96
CA PRO A 197 -21.44 7.45 10.68
C PRO A 197 -22.45 8.12 9.74
N GLN A 198 -23.68 8.33 10.23
CA GLN A 198 -24.76 8.93 9.42
C GLN A 198 -24.50 10.36 8.96
N ASN A 199 -23.68 11.12 9.68
CA ASN A 199 -23.34 12.49 9.34
C ASN A 199 -22.14 12.59 8.36
N PHE A 200 -21.64 11.46 7.85
CA PHE A 200 -20.55 11.44 6.90
C PHE A 200 -20.87 12.27 5.66
N ARG A 201 -19.94 13.15 5.31
CA ARG A 201 -19.94 13.95 4.07
C ARG A 201 -18.51 14.22 3.63
N ASN A 202 -18.31 14.27 2.32
CA ASN A 202 -17.15 14.93 1.74
C ASN A 202 -17.63 16.23 1.10
N TYR A 203 -17.30 17.35 1.72
CA TYR A 203 -17.60 18.68 1.23
C TYR A 203 -16.54 19.09 0.21
N PHE A 204 -16.96 19.70 -0.90
CA PHE A 204 -16.02 20.15 -1.93
C PHE A 204 -16.28 21.59 -2.36
N VAL A 205 -15.24 22.23 -2.87
CA VAL A 205 -15.26 23.55 -3.49
C VAL A 205 -14.48 23.50 -4.80
N VAL A 206 -15.04 24.09 -5.84
CA VAL A 206 -14.43 24.23 -7.17
C VAL A 206 -14.49 25.70 -7.58
N VAL A 207 -13.33 26.33 -7.82
CA VAL A 207 -13.22 27.73 -8.20
C VAL A 207 -12.59 27.84 -9.58
N PHE A 208 -13.26 28.54 -10.49
CA PHE A 208 -12.80 28.75 -11.85
C PHE A 208 -12.17 30.14 -12.02
N ASP A 209 -11.21 30.22 -12.95
CA ASP A 209 -10.53 31.50 -13.29
C ASP A 209 -11.31 32.38 -14.30
N LYS A 210 -12.50 31.91 -14.73
CA LYS A 210 -13.33 32.58 -15.72
C LYS A 210 -14.80 32.66 -15.31
N PRO A 211 -15.50 33.75 -15.67
CA PRO A 211 -16.94 33.89 -15.42
C PRO A 211 -17.74 32.90 -16.29
N PHE A 212 -18.89 32.50 -15.76
CA PHE A 212 -19.78 31.55 -16.43
C PHE A 212 -20.67 32.24 -17.44
N THR A 213 -20.73 31.73 -18.68
CA THR A 213 -21.70 32.10 -19.71
C THR A 213 -22.95 31.22 -19.67
N TYR A 214 -22.89 30.09 -19.00
CA TYR A 214 -23.99 29.14 -18.81
C TYR A 214 -23.93 28.53 -17.41
N LYS A 215 -25.09 28.24 -16.84
CA LYS A 215 -25.23 27.52 -15.59
C LYS A 215 -26.49 26.67 -15.59
N ALA A 216 -26.38 25.48 -15.02
CA ALA A 216 -27.50 24.58 -14.74
C ALA A 216 -27.13 23.67 -13.55
N THR A 217 -28.12 23.29 -12.77
CA THR A 217 -28.02 22.17 -11.85
C THR A 217 -28.64 20.93 -12.48
N VAL A 218 -28.28 19.77 -11.92
CA VAL A 218 -28.85 18.48 -12.28
C VAL A 218 -29.40 17.84 -11.02
N GLY A 219 -30.60 17.32 -11.11
CA GLY A 219 -31.24 16.52 -10.08
C GLY A 219 -31.85 15.29 -10.70
N ASP A 220 -31.41 14.09 -10.25
CA ASP A 220 -31.89 12.80 -10.74
C ASP A 220 -31.98 12.70 -12.29
N ASP A 221 -30.88 13.07 -12.96
CA ASP A 221 -30.69 13.13 -14.42
C ASP A 221 -31.42 14.29 -15.16
N GLU A 222 -32.22 15.12 -14.48
CA GLU A 222 -32.87 16.28 -15.08
C GLU A 222 -31.95 17.49 -15.06
N ILE A 223 -31.64 18.06 -16.23
CA ILE A 223 -30.85 19.28 -16.37
C ILE A 223 -31.80 20.52 -16.25
N ARG A 224 -31.56 21.37 -15.21
CA ARG A 224 -32.36 22.53 -14.89
C ARG A 224 -31.57 23.81 -15.20
N LYS A 225 -31.73 24.28 -16.43
CA LYS A 225 -31.03 25.47 -16.93
C LYS A 225 -31.40 26.71 -16.12
N GLY A 226 -30.38 27.46 -15.70
CA GLY A 226 -30.51 28.69 -14.93
C GLY A 226 -30.60 28.46 -13.41
N GLU A 227 -30.95 27.29 -12.96
CA GLU A 227 -30.94 26.97 -11.53
C GLU A 227 -29.51 26.88 -10.98
N THR A 228 -29.34 27.24 -9.72
CA THR A 228 -28.04 27.35 -9.06
C THR A 228 -27.89 26.42 -7.87
N GLU A 229 -28.93 25.69 -7.45
CA GLU A 229 -28.88 24.83 -6.26
C GLU A 229 -29.72 23.58 -6.47
N ALA A 230 -29.19 22.43 -6.08
CA ALA A 230 -29.90 21.14 -6.07
C ALA A 230 -29.43 20.26 -4.90
N LYS A 231 -30.38 19.54 -4.29
CA LYS A 231 -30.17 18.62 -3.20
C LYS A 231 -31.09 17.41 -3.38
N GLU A 232 -30.57 16.32 -3.90
CA GLU A 232 -31.36 15.14 -4.27
C GLU A 232 -30.52 13.86 -4.09
N ASN A 233 -31.04 12.73 -4.55
CA ASN A 233 -30.30 11.49 -4.51
C ASN A 233 -29.01 11.57 -5.35
N HIS A 234 -29.09 12.14 -6.56
CA HIS A 234 -27.96 12.35 -7.45
C HIS A 234 -27.99 13.78 -7.99
N THR A 235 -26.98 14.58 -7.65
CA THR A 235 -26.90 15.97 -8.11
C THR A 235 -25.62 16.23 -8.89
N GLY A 236 -25.68 17.29 -9.70
CA GLY A 236 -24.53 17.81 -10.41
C GLY A 236 -24.70 19.30 -10.73
N ALA A 237 -23.60 19.93 -11.10
CA ALA A 237 -23.54 21.30 -11.58
C ALA A 237 -22.89 21.32 -12.96
N ILE A 238 -23.43 22.16 -13.86
CA ILE A 238 -22.85 22.35 -15.19
C ILE A 238 -22.65 23.87 -15.36
N VAL A 239 -21.41 24.27 -15.59
CA VAL A 239 -21.03 25.65 -15.90
C VAL A 239 -20.42 25.71 -17.30
N GLY A 240 -20.69 26.81 -18.01
CA GLY A 240 -20.25 26.96 -19.40
C GLY A 240 -19.42 28.21 -19.63
N PHE A 241 -18.66 28.15 -20.74
CA PHE A 241 -17.75 29.18 -21.20
C PHE A 241 -17.89 29.35 -22.72
N SER A 242 -17.61 30.55 -23.24
CA SER A 242 -17.35 30.77 -24.65
C SER A 242 -15.84 30.83 -24.81
N THR A 243 -15.26 29.92 -25.60
CA THR A 243 -13.82 29.73 -25.70
C THR A 243 -13.30 29.95 -27.12
N ARG A 244 -12.11 30.49 -27.22
CA ARG A 244 -11.30 30.53 -28.46
C ARG A 244 -10.49 29.27 -28.61
N LYS A 245 -9.98 29.00 -29.78
CA LYS A 245 -9.09 27.85 -30.03
C LYS A 245 -7.85 27.91 -29.11
N GLY A 246 -7.66 26.84 -28.32
CA GLY A 246 -6.55 26.72 -27.37
C GLY A 246 -6.74 27.52 -26.09
N GLU A 247 -7.94 28.04 -25.83
CA GLU A 247 -8.20 28.79 -24.61
C GLU A 247 -8.20 27.87 -23.40
N ILE A 248 -7.53 28.33 -22.34
CA ILE A 248 -7.37 27.58 -21.10
C ILE A 248 -8.39 28.08 -20.06
N VAL A 249 -9.04 27.14 -19.41
CA VAL A 249 -9.85 27.33 -18.20
C VAL A 249 -9.23 26.55 -17.08
N HIS A 250 -8.95 27.18 -15.95
CA HIS A 250 -8.46 26.49 -14.75
C HIS A 250 -9.61 26.28 -13.76
N ALA A 251 -9.56 25.14 -13.05
CA ALA A 251 -10.38 24.88 -11.89
C ALA A 251 -9.49 24.49 -10.69
N ARG A 252 -9.65 25.21 -9.60
CA ARG A 252 -9.02 24.93 -8.30
C ARG A 252 -10.02 24.17 -7.45
N VAL A 253 -9.64 23.01 -6.93
CA VAL A 253 -10.56 22.08 -6.28
C VAL A 253 -9.97 21.65 -4.93
N ALA A 254 -10.78 21.63 -3.89
CA ALA A 254 -10.43 21.02 -2.61
C ALA A 254 -11.64 20.36 -1.98
N SER A 255 -11.40 19.50 -1.01
CA SER A 255 -12.47 18.87 -0.24
C SER A 255 -12.10 18.74 1.23
N SER A 256 -13.11 18.43 2.06
CA SER A 256 -13.00 18.22 3.49
C SER A 256 -14.06 17.24 3.99
N PHE A 257 -13.69 16.38 4.92
CA PHE A 257 -14.66 15.56 5.66
C PHE A 257 -15.25 16.27 6.87
N ILE A 258 -14.76 17.48 7.20
CA ILE A 258 -15.14 18.25 8.39
C ILE A 258 -16.29 19.21 8.10
N SER A 259 -16.09 20.15 7.15
CA SER A 259 -17.09 21.18 6.85
C SER A 259 -16.81 21.88 5.51
N PRO A 260 -17.79 22.65 4.96
CA PRO A 260 -17.56 23.49 3.79
C PRO A 260 -16.45 24.53 4.00
N GLU A 261 -16.39 25.14 5.20
CA GLU A 261 -15.37 26.14 5.56
C GLU A 261 -13.97 25.52 5.59
N GLN A 262 -13.87 24.26 6.04
CA GLN A 262 -12.61 23.53 6.03
C GLN A 262 -12.18 23.17 4.59
N ALA A 263 -13.12 22.87 3.69
CA ALA A 263 -12.81 22.68 2.28
C ALA A 263 -12.23 23.95 1.64
N GLU A 264 -12.80 25.12 1.95
CA GLU A 264 -12.26 26.43 1.55
C GLU A 264 -10.87 26.68 2.14
N LEU A 265 -10.63 26.25 3.38
CA LEU A 265 -9.31 26.34 4.01
C LEU A 265 -8.29 25.44 3.30
N ASN A 266 -8.67 24.21 3.00
CA ASN A 266 -7.81 23.24 2.27
C ASN A 266 -7.47 23.74 0.86
N LEU A 267 -8.36 24.52 0.22
CA LEU A 267 -8.08 25.12 -1.08
C LEU A 267 -6.86 26.05 -1.05
N LYS A 268 -6.56 26.67 0.10
CA LYS A 268 -5.39 27.54 0.29
C LYS A 268 -4.05 26.81 0.15
N GLU A 269 -4.02 25.46 0.14
CA GLU A 269 -2.81 24.69 -0.20
C GLU A 269 -2.28 25.05 -1.59
N LEU A 270 -3.14 25.45 -2.52
CA LEU A 270 -2.73 25.88 -3.86
C LEU A 270 -2.08 27.27 -3.85
N GLY A 271 -2.41 28.14 -2.90
CA GLY A 271 -1.93 29.53 -2.83
C GLY A 271 -2.26 30.31 -4.12
N ASP A 272 -1.38 31.24 -4.48
CA ASP A 272 -1.46 32.01 -5.73
C ASP A 272 -0.65 31.38 -6.87
N ARG A 273 -0.19 30.15 -6.69
CA ARG A 273 0.65 29.44 -7.64
C ARG A 273 -0.09 29.10 -8.92
N SER A 274 0.63 29.16 -10.05
CA SER A 274 0.19 28.64 -11.34
C SER A 274 0.14 27.10 -11.33
N PHE A 275 -0.53 26.54 -12.33
CA PHE A 275 -0.58 25.08 -12.54
C PHE A 275 0.82 24.47 -12.60
N ASP A 276 1.72 25.07 -13.36
CA ASP A 276 3.07 24.54 -13.57
C ASP A 276 3.92 24.63 -12.30
N GLU A 277 3.76 25.68 -11.48
CA GLU A 277 4.44 25.78 -10.18
C GLU A 277 3.95 24.74 -9.17
N ILE A 278 2.66 24.39 -9.19
CA ILE A 278 2.12 23.32 -8.33
C ILE A 278 2.63 21.95 -8.81
N ALA A 279 2.63 21.72 -10.13
CA ALA A 279 3.12 20.48 -10.71
C ALA A 279 4.61 20.26 -10.40
N GLU A 280 5.42 21.34 -10.50
CA GLU A 280 6.85 21.26 -10.17
C GLU A 280 7.09 21.05 -8.67
N ALA A 281 6.32 21.72 -7.78
CA ALA A 281 6.41 21.49 -6.35
C ALA A 281 6.08 20.03 -5.99
N GLY A 282 5.05 19.45 -6.60
CA GLY A 282 4.70 18.03 -6.44
C GLY A 282 5.80 17.09 -6.95
N ARG A 283 6.43 17.45 -8.09
CA ARG A 283 7.57 16.72 -8.64
C ARG A 283 8.75 16.68 -7.65
N GLN A 284 9.07 17.82 -7.05
CA GLN A 284 10.16 17.91 -6.07
C GLN A 284 9.88 17.05 -4.83
N VAL A 285 8.67 17.09 -4.27
CA VAL A 285 8.28 16.25 -3.12
C VAL A 285 8.44 14.77 -3.45
N TRP A 286 8.00 14.33 -4.62
CA TRP A 286 8.17 12.94 -5.04
C TRP A 286 9.64 12.57 -5.25
N ASN A 287 10.45 13.42 -5.89
CA ASN A 287 11.87 13.17 -6.06
C ASN A 287 12.62 13.05 -4.73
N GLU A 288 12.28 13.89 -3.74
CA GLU A 288 12.85 13.81 -2.38
C GLU A 288 12.43 12.53 -1.67
N THR A 289 11.13 12.17 -1.75
CA THR A 289 10.59 10.99 -1.09
C THR A 289 11.14 9.70 -1.69
N LEU A 290 11.15 9.58 -3.02
CA LEU A 290 11.74 8.44 -3.74
C LEU A 290 13.27 8.37 -3.55
N GLY A 291 13.93 9.53 -3.46
CA GLY A 291 15.38 9.66 -3.33
C GLY A 291 15.96 9.17 -2.01
N ARG A 292 15.11 8.78 -1.06
CA ARG A 292 15.55 8.06 0.12
C ARG A 292 16.16 6.71 -0.22
N ILE A 293 15.79 6.12 -1.35
CA ILE A 293 16.42 4.94 -1.90
C ILE A 293 16.98 5.28 -3.28
N ALA A 294 18.27 5.53 -3.35
CA ALA A 294 18.97 5.80 -4.59
C ALA A 294 19.51 4.49 -5.18
N VAL A 295 19.03 4.12 -6.35
CA VAL A 295 19.42 2.92 -7.08
C VAL A 295 20.15 3.32 -8.34
N GLU A 296 21.28 2.66 -8.63
CA GLU A 296 22.06 2.80 -9.84
C GLU A 296 22.06 1.48 -10.62
N ASP A 297 21.51 1.49 -11.82
CA ASP A 297 21.51 0.35 -12.74
C ASP A 297 21.41 0.84 -14.18
N ASP A 298 21.92 0.04 -15.12
CA ASP A 298 21.86 0.31 -16.55
C ASP A 298 20.52 -0.14 -17.17
N ASP A 299 19.77 -1.00 -16.47
CA ASP A 299 18.48 -1.52 -16.91
C ASP A 299 17.35 -0.56 -16.50
N VAL A 300 16.90 0.23 -17.45
CA VAL A 300 15.84 1.23 -17.25
C VAL A 300 14.50 0.58 -16.85
N ASP A 301 14.19 -0.62 -17.32
CA ASP A 301 12.93 -1.27 -17.01
C ASP A 301 12.93 -1.82 -15.58
N LYS A 302 14.08 -2.28 -15.07
CA LYS A 302 14.23 -2.60 -13.65
C LYS A 302 14.10 -1.37 -12.74
N LEU A 303 14.67 -0.23 -13.15
CA LEU A 303 14.51 1.03 -12.43
C LEU A 303 13.05 1.48 -12.43
N ARG A 304 12.35 1.39 -13.55
CA ARG A 304 10.91 1.69 -13.63
C ARG A 304 10.07 0.77 -12.74
N THR A 305 10.34 -0.52 -12.74
CA THR A 305 9.65 -1.47 -11.86
C THR A 305 9.89 -1.13 -10.39
N PHE A 306 11.15 -0.88 -10.02
CA PHE A 306 11.51 -0.54 -8.65
C PHE A 306 10.84 0.75 -8.17
N TYR A 307 10.97 1.86 -8.92
CA TYR A 307 10.40 3.14 -8.49
C TYR A 307 8.87 3.17 -8.60
N SER A 308 8.27 2.38 -9.48
CA SER A 308 6.80 2.21 -9.51
C SER A 308 6.30 1.44 -8.28
N CYS A 309 6.99 0.40 -7.85
CA CYS A 309 6.70 -0.31 -6.59
C CYS A 309 6.96 0.60 -5.38
N LEU A 310 8.05 1.36 -5.36
CA LEU A 310 8.33 2.30 -4.28
C LEU A 310 7.23 3.36 -4.16
N TYR A 311 6.80 3.95 -5.29
CA TYR A 311 5.67 4.88 -5.32
C TYR A 311 4.40 4.28 -4.71
N ARG A 312 4.02 3.03 -5.07
CA ARG A 312 2.86 2.34 -4.50
C ARG A 312 2.97 2.13 -2.99
N SER A 313 4.17 1.84 -2.50
CA SER A 313 4.45 1.67 -1.07
C SER A 313 4.30 2.96 -0.25
N LEU A 314 4.15 4.12 -0.91
CA LEU A 314 4.08 5.45 -0.28
C LEU A 314 2.71 6.12 -0.43
N LEU A 315 1.69 5.39 -0.91
CA LEU A 315 0.34 5.90 -1.07
C LEU A 315 -0.54 5.63 0.17
N PHE A 316 -0.38 4.47 0.79
CA PHE A 316 -1.21 4.01 1.91
C PHE A 316 -0.37 3.71 3.16
N PRO A 317 -0.97 3.77 4.37
CA PRO A 317 -2.31 4.28 4.69
C PRO A 317 -2.52 5.72 4.26
N ARG A 318 -3.76 6.05 3.84
CA ARG A 318 -4.15 7.39 3.44
C ARG A 318 -4.28 8.29 4.66
N SER A 319 -3.78 9.53 4.59
CA SER A 319 -4.07 10.57 5.57
C SER A 319 -5.57 10.85 5.63
N PHE A 320 -6.12 10.91 6.83
CA PHE A 320 -7.52 11.23 7.08
C PHE A 320 -7.64 12.32 8.14
N TYR A 321 -6.74 13.30 8.08
CA TYR A 321 -6.69 14.47 8.95
C TYR A 321 -6.51 15.73 8.11
N GLU A 322 -6.86 16.85 8.72
CA GLU A 322 -6.83 18.16 8.10
C GLU A 322 -6.14 19.16 9.04
N LEU A 323 -5.86 20.36 8.57
CA LEU A 323 -5.28 21.42 9.40
C LEU A 323 -6.34 22.51 9.60
N ASP A 324 -6.64 22.85 10.85
CA ASP A 324 -7.57 23.95 11.15
C ASP A 324 -6.95 25.32 10.80
N ALA A 325 -7.72 26.40 10.98
CA ALA A 325 -7.30 27.76 10.67
C ALA A 325 -6.04 28.22 11.46
N ASN A 326 -5.68 27.53 12.54
CA ASN A 326 -4.50 27.77 13.36
C ASN A 326 -3.35 26.81 13.02
N GLY A 327 -3.50 25.95 12.00
CA GLY A 327 -2.54 24.95 11.61
C GLY A 327 -2.48 23.73 12.56
N LYS A 328 -3.48 23.54 13.42
CA LYS A 328 -3.57 22.37 14.29
C LYS A 328 -4.15 21.19 13.53
N VAL A 329 -3.61 19.99 13.82
CA VAL A 329 -4.09 18.74 13.27
C VAL A 329 -5.43 18.38 13.89
N VAL A 330 -6.45 18.21 13.05
CA VAL A 330 -7.81 17.80 13.39
C VAL A 330 -8.31 16.78 12.38
N HIS A 331 -9.30 15.99 12.77
CA HIS A 331 -9.92 15.05 11.85
C HIS A 331 -11.42 14.85 12.14
N TYR A 332 -12.16 14.50 11.10
CA TYR A 332 -13.47 13.87 11.25
C TYR A 332 -13.27 12.43 11.65
N SER A 333 -13.84 12.00 12.77
CA SER A 333 -13.76 10.61 13.20
C SER A 333 -14.66 9.72 12.33
N PRO A 334 -14.09 8.79 11.55
CA PRO A 334 -14.89 7.85 10.77
C PRO A 334 -15.58 6.79 11.65
N TYR A 335 -15.35 6.83 12.96
CA TYR A 335 -15.90 5.86 13.93
C TYR A 335 -17.10 6.40 14.70
N ASN A 336 -17.05 7.65 15.16
CA ASN A 336 -18.11 8.25 15.97
C ASN A 336 -18.75 9.50 15.33
N GLY A 337 -18.16 10.05 14.26
CA GLY A 337 -18.71 11.22 13.54
C GLY A 337 -18.40 12.57 14.17
N GLU A 338 -17.54 12.63 15.17
CA GLU A 338 -17.11 13.88 15.81
C GLU A 338 -15.88 14.46 15.10
N VAL A 339 -15.65 15.76 15.27
CA VAL A 339 -14.40 16.43 14.85
C VAL A 339 -13.48 16.51 16.06
N LEU A 340 -12.33 15.86 15.96
CA LEU A 340 -11.43 15.64 17.08
C LEU A 340 -9.99 16.06 16.72
N PRO A 341 -9.16 16.39 17.73
CA PRO A 341 -7.75 16.72 17.49
C PRO A 341 -6.90 15.47 17.23
N GLY A 342 -5.78 15.65 16.54
CA GLY A 342 -4.77 14.63 16.31
C GLY A 342 -4.85 13.95 14.94
N TYR A 343 -3.86 13.09 14.67
CA TYR A 343 -3.74 12.38 13.42
C TYR A 343 -4.78 11.26 13.29
N MET A 344 -5.21 11.01 12.06
CA MET A 344 -6.02 9.87 11.67
C MET A 344 -5.55 9.37 10.30
N PHE A 345 -5.53 8.05 10.12
CA PHE A 345 -5.19 7.39 8.87
C PHE A 345 -6.19 6.28 8.58
N THR A 346 -6.37 5.96 7.31
CA THR A 346 -7.32 4.95 6.86
C THR A 346 -6.87 4.28 5.56
N ASP A 347 -7.76 3.48 4.96
CA ASP A 347 -7.53 2.76 3.71
C ASP A 347 -6.34 1.80 3.80
N THR A 348 -6.41 0.91 4.77
CA THR A 348 -5.44 -0.17 4.99
C THR A 348 -6.07 -1.37 5.64
N GLY A 349 -5.54 -2.56 5.32
CA GLY A 349 -5.81 -3.82 6.00
C GLY A 349 -4.51 -4.38 6.58
N PHE A 350 -4.49 -4.65 7.88
CA PHE A 350 -3.26 -5.10 8.52
C PHE A 350 -2.93 -6.56 8.24
N TRP A 351 -3.93 -7.41 7.91
CA TRP A 351 -3.65 -8.77 7.46
C TRP A 351 -2.72 -8.79 6.24
N ASP A 352 -2.90 -7.82 5.33
CA ASP A 352 -2.03 -7.63 4.18
C ASP A 352 -0.70 -6.96 4.57
N THR A 353 -0.76 -5.81 5.24
CA THR A 353 0.31 -4.82 5.30
C THR A 353 1.26 -4.95 6.49
N PHE A 354 0.92 -5.75 7.53
CA PHE A 354 1.84 -5.96 8.66
C PHE A 354 3.14 -6.65 8.22
N ARG A 355 3.08 -7.42 7.16
CA ARG A 355 4.14 -8.35 6.73
C ARG A 355 5.41 -7.64 6.30
N CYS A 356 5.31 -6.60 5.46
CA CYS A 356 6.49 -5.82 5.11
C CYS A 356 6.24 -4.32 4.86
N LEU A 357 5.03 -3.86 4.54
CA LEU A 357 4.81 -2.43 4.33
C LEU A 357 5.11 -1.63 5.62
N PHE A 358 4.54 -2.00 6.76
CA PHE A 358 4.81 -1.30 8.02
C PHE A 358 6.26 -1.45 8.49
N PRO A 359 6.91 -2.63 8.41
CA PRO A 359 8.36 -2.72 8.59
C PRO A 359 9.18 -1.83 7.67
N PHE A 360 8.75 -1.64 6.42
CA PHE A 360 9.38 -0.72 5.47
C PHE A 360 9.26 0.74 5.94
N LEU A 361 8.07 1.14 6.40
CA LEU A 361 7.86 2.47 6.97
C LEU A 361 8.70 2.68 8.24
N ASN A 362 8.82 1.67 9.11
CA ASN A 362 9.68 1.73 10.29
C ASN A 362 11.16 1.96 9.94
N LEU A 363 11.63 1.42 8.83
CA LEU A 363 13.01 1.56 8.39
C LEU A 363 13.25 2.88 7.66
N MET A 364 12.40 3.22 6.71
CA MET A 364 12.67 4.31 5.76
C MET A 364 11.92 5.60 6.05
N TYR A 365 10.74 5.53 6.72
CA TYR A 365 9.85 6.66 6.96
C TYR A 365 9.28 6.63 8.39
N PRO A 366 10.14 6.49 9.44
CA PRO A 366 9.69 6.34 10.82
C PRO A 366 8.88 7.53 11.34
N ASP A 367 9.16 8.77 10.90
CA ASP A 367 8.38 9.95 11.29
C ASP A 367 6.92 9.86 10.81
N MET A 368 6.70 9.37 9.61
CA MET A 368 5.35 9.15 9.09
C MET A 368 4.65 8.03 9.87
N ASN A 369 5.33 6.92 10.13
CA ASN A 369 4.71 5.83 10.90
C ASN A 369 4.46 6.22 12.37
N THR A 370 5.25 7.12 12.95
CA THR A 370 4.97 7.69 14.28
C THR A 370 3.61 8.40 14.32
N LYS A 371 3.28 9.18 13.28
CA LYS A 371 1.95 9.80 13.14
C LYS A 371 0.85 8.76 12.94
N MET A 372 1.13 7.68 12.20
CA MET A 372 0.19 6.57 12.03
C MET A 372 -0.08 5.85 13.35
N GLN A 373 0.93 5.65 14.21
CA GLN A 373 0.76 5.07 15.54
C GLN A 373 -0.09 5.98 16.46
N GLU A 374 0.06 7.30 16.38
CA GLU A 374 -0.85 8.23 17.06
C GLU A 374 -2.28 8.07 16.54
N GLY A 375 -2.45 7.97 15.22
CA GLY A 375 -3.76 7.71 14.59
C GLY A 375 -4.40 6.41 15.09
N LEU A 376 -3.63 5.36 15.32
CA LEU A 376 -4.12 4.11 15.90
C LEU A 376 -4.59 4.29 17.36
N ALA A 377 -3.86 5.05 18.15
CA ALA A 377 -4.29 5.39 19.51
C ALA A 377 -5.61 6.16 19.50
N ASN A 378 -5.78 7.11 18.58
CA ASN A 378 -7.02 7.85 18.39
C ASN A 378 -8.16 6.91 17.92
N THR A 379 -7.90 6.00 16.99
CA THR A 379 -8.88 4.99 16.57
C THR A 379 -9.42 4.19 17.72
N TYR A 380 -8.55 3.73 18.64
CA TYR A 380 -8.98 3.00 19.83
C TYR A 380 -9.80 3.87 20.79
N LYS A 381 -9.37 5.10 21.06
CA LYS A 381 -10.11 6.05 21.92
C LYS A 381 -11.51 6.35 21.38
N GLU A 382 -11.68 6.39 20.07
CA GLU A 382 -12.92 6.79 19.39
C GLU A 382 -13.87 5.62 19.11
N SER A 383 -13.36 4.41 18.92
CA SER A 383 -14.16 3.23 18.56
C SER A 383 -14.16 2.11 19.60
N GLY A 384 -13.24 2.12 20.56
CA GLY A 384 -13.01 1.04 21.52
C GLY A 384 -12.18 -0.12 20.98
N PHE A 385 -11.75 -0.07 19.71
CA PHE A 385 -10.94 -1.10 19.06
C PHE A 385 -9.86 -0.49 18.17
N LEU A 386 -8.74 -1.19 17.99
CA LEU A 386 -7.84 -0.92 16.87
C LEU A 386 -8.49 -1.36 15.55
N LEU A 387 -8.15 -0.69 14.47
CA LEU A 387 -8.57 -1.16 13.15
C LEU A 387 -7.82 -2.46 12.81
N GLU A 388 -8.50 -3.36 12.10
CA GLU A 388 -7.86 -4.47 11.39
C GLU A 388 -7.97 -4.27 9.89
N TRP A 389 -9.11 -3.76 9.43
CA TRP A 389 -9.33 -3.18 8.10
C TRP A 389 -10.18 -1.91 8.25
N ALA A 390 -9.79 -0.83 7.62
CA ALA A 390 -10.54 0.43 7.64
C ALA A 390 -10.63 1.09 6.27
N SER A 391 -11.84 1.64 5.94
CA SER A 391 -12.09 2.46 4.74
C SER A 391 -13.48 3.14 4.83
N PRO A 392 -13.62 4.39 5.33
CA PRO A 392 -12.65 5.01 6.23
C PRO A 392 -12.72 4.49 7.65
N GLY A 393 -13.85 3.98 8.15
CA GLY A 393 -14.00 3.30 9.43
C GLY A 393 -13.85 1.79 9.31
N HIS A 394 -14.15 1.06 10.39
CA HIS A 394 -14.02 -0.40 10.43
C HIS A 394 -14.75 -1.10 9.29
N ARG A 395 -14.06 -2.04 8.63
CA ARG A 395 -14.60 -2.89 7.57
C ARG A 395 -14.52 -4.36 7.96
N GLY A 396 -15.55 -5.11 7.59
CA GLY A 396 -15.65 -6.53 7.91
C GLY A 396 -14.98 -7.40 6.86
N CYS A 397 -13.65 -7.48 6.87
CA CYS A 397 -12.91 -8.36 5.98
C CYS A 397 -11.63 -8.87 6.63
N MET A 398 -11.11 -9.98 6.10
CA MET A 398 -9.90 -10.69 6.55
C MET A 398 -9.97 -11.26 7.96
N VAL A 399 -8.88 -11.82 8.42
CA VAL A 399 -8.72 -12.52 9.70
C VAL A 399 -7.49 -11.99 10.46
N GLY A 400 -7.34 -12.37 11.72
CA GLY A 400 -6.24 -11.92 12.56
C GLY A 400 -6.56 -10.64 13.32
N ASN A 401 -5.70 -10.27 14.26
CA ASN A 401 -5.66 -8.93 14.84
C ASN A 401 -4.22 -8.40 14.76
N ASN A 402 -3.77 -8.30 13.51
CA ASN A 402 -2.39 -7.95 13.16
C ASN A 402 -2.02 -6.49 13.50
N SER A 403 -2.99 -5.67 13.94
CA SER A 403 -2.73 -4.41 14.64
C SER A 403 -1.72 -4.57 15.79
N ALA A 404 -1.75 -5.72 16.49
CA ALA A 404 -0.79 -6.05 17.54
C ALA A 404 0.66 -6.08 17.00
N SER A 405 0.87 -6.71 15.84
CA SER A 405 2.18 -6.74 15.18
C SER A 405 2.62 -5.35 14.72
N VAL A 406 1.71 -4.57 14.12
CA VAL A 406 2.00 -3.20 13.63
C VAL A 406 2.43 -2.29 14.78
N VAL A 407 1.75 -2.34 15.92
CA VAL A 407 2.10 -1.57 17.13
C VAL A 407 3.40 -2.06 17.74
N ALA A 408 3.55 -3.38 17.90
CA ALA A 408 4.75 -3.95 18.52
C ALA A 408 6.01 -3.67 17.70
N ASP A 409 5.98 -3.87 16.37
CA ASP A 409 7.12 -3.66 15.49
C ASP A 409 7.61 -2.21 15.52
N ALA A 410 6.69 -1.24 15.49
CA ALA A 410 7.02 0.18 15.58
C ALA A 410 7.75 0.51 16.91
N TYR A 411 7.20 0.07 18.04
CA TYR A 411 7.80 0.34 19.35
C TYR A 411 9.14 -0.36 19.54
N LEU A 412 9.25 -1.62 19.15
CA LEU A 412 10.47 -2.43 19.28
C LEU A 412 11.60 -1.93 18.36
N LYS A 413 11.25 -1.31 17.23
CA LYS A 413 12.20 -0.62 16.34
C LYS A 413 12.53 0.82 16.75
N GLY A 414 12.06 1.25 17.92
CA GLY A 414 12.48 2.51 18.53
C GLY A 414 11.61 3.72 18.22
N LEU A 415 10.46 3.56 17.53
CA LEU A 415 9.52 4.66 17.32
C LEU A 415 8.91 5.10 18.65
N ARG A 416 8.85 6.40 18.87
CA ARG A 416 8.37 7.03 20.10
C ARG A 416 7.62 8.32 19.76
N GLY A 417 6.96 8.91 20.76
CA GLY A 417 6.26 10.20 20.62
C GLY A 417 4.74 10.06 20.45
N TYR A 418 4.20 8.88 20.68
CA TYR A 418 2.77 8.56 20.68
C TYR A 418 2.37 7.83 21.98
N ASP A 419 1.07 7.71 22.24
CA ASP A 419 0.52 7.13 23.46
C ASP A 419 0.59 5.58 23.43
N ILE A 420 1.76 5.05 23.78
CA ILE A 420 1.99 3.60 23.76
C ILE A 420 1.21 2.86 24.84
N GLU A 421 0.86 3.51 25.98
CA GLU A 421 0.08 2.87 27.03
C GLU A 421 -1.36 2.62 26.57
N THR A 422 -1.96 3.57 25.88
CA THR A 422 -3.26 3.36 25.21
C THR A 422 -3.17 2.25 24.16
N LEU A 423 -2.08 2.17 23.38
CA LEU A 423 -1.90 1.12 22.39
C LEU A 423 -1.68 -0.26 23.04
N TRP A 424 -0.97 -0.33 24.19
CA TRP A 424 -0.85 -1.55 24.98
C TRP A 424 -2.21 -2.06 25.43
N GLU A 425 -3.01 -1.19 26.03
CA GLU A 425 -4.39 -1.52 26.44
C GLU A 425 -5.19 -2.03 25.23
N ALA A 426 -5.10 -1.35 24.10
CA ALA A 426 -5.83 -1.67 22.88
C ALA A 426 -5.49 -3.04 22.30
N VAL A 427 -4.20 -3.43 22.23
CA VAL A 427 -3.81 -4.75 21.71
C VAL A 427 -4.22 -5.87 22.66
N VAL A 428 -4.15 -5.66 23.98
CA VAL A 428 -4.63 -6.63 24.98
C VAL A 428 -6.15 -6.77 24.93
N HIS A 429 -6.87 -5.65 24.79
CA HIS A 429 -8.32 -5.66 24.60
C HIS A 429 -8.73 -6.42 23.35
N GLY A 430 -8.12 -6.13 22.21
CA GLY A 430 -8.39 -6.80 20.94
C GLY A 430 -8.11 -8.30 20.97
N ALA A 431 -7.11 -8.74 21.74
CA ALA A 431 -6.80 -10.16 21.92
C ALA A 431 -7.88 -10.94 22.72
N ASN A 432 -8.69 -10.25 23.52
CA ASN A 432 -9.67 -10.85 24.43
C ASN A 432 -11.12 -10.43 24.15
N SER A 433 -11.38 -9.86 22.99
CA SER A 433 -12.72 -9.38 22.62
C SER A 433 -12.91 -9.34 21.11
N VAL A 434 -14.17 -9.16 20.71
CA VAL A 434 -14.56 -8.97 19.31
C VAL A 434 -15.51 -7.78 19.22
N HIS A 435 -15.32 -6.93 18.20
CA HIS A 435 -16.17 -5.77 17.99
C HIS A 435 -17.64 -6.20 17.77
N PRO A 436 -18.62 -5.57 18.43
CA PRO A 436 -20.01 -6.05 18.44
C PRO A 436 -20.65 -6.07 17.04
N LYS A 437 -20.26 -5.16 16.15
CA LYS A 437 -20.83 -5.02 14.81
C LYS A 437 -19.90 -5.54 13.68
N VAL A 438 -18.60 -5.50 13.86
CA VAL A 438 -17.60 -5.84 12.82
C VAL A 438 -16.77 -7.01 13.31
N LYS A 439 -17.18 -8.23 12.96
CA LYS A 439 -16.63 -9.48 13.53
C LYS A 439 -15.18 -9.78 13.19
N SER A 440 -14.61 -9.13 12.17
CA SER A 440 -13.18 -9.22 11.82
C SER A 440 -12.31 -8.26 12.65
N THR A 441 -12.90 -7.39 13.47
CA THR A 441 -12.20 -6.46 14.38
C THR A 441 -12.13 -7.06 15.77
N GLY A 442 -10.95 -7.09 16.38
CA GLY A 442 -10.67 -7.93 17.55
C GLY A 442 -10.46 -9.40 17.13
N ARG A 443 -10.76 -10.35 18.01
CA ARG A 443 -10.56 -11.80 17.77
C ARG A 443 -11.86 -12.59 17.77
N LEU A 444 -12.42 -12.86 16.61
CA LEU A 444 -13.54 -13.79 16.51
C LEU A 444 -13.11 -15.20 16.97
N GLY A 445 -13.84 -15.77 17.91
CA GLY A 445 -13.54 -17.09 18.50
C GLY A 445 -12.49 -17.05 19.61
N TYR A 446 -12.21 -15.87 20.19
CA TYR A 446 -11.22 -15.72 21.27
C TYR A 446 -11.55 -16.60 22.50
N GLU A 447 -12.81 -16.86 22.81
CA GLU A 447 -13.21 -17.72 23.92
C GLU A 447 -12.71 -19.16 23.72
N TYR A 448 -12.85 -19.70 22.51
CA TYR A 448 -12.32 -21.01 22.15
C TYR A 448 -10.80 -21.00 22.15
N TYR A 449 -10.22 -20.00 21.50
CA TYR A 449 -8.76 -19.89 21.36
C TYR A 449 -8.08 -19.81 22.73
N ASN A 450 -8.58 -18.99 23.65
CA ASN A 450 -8.02 -18.85 24.99
C ASN A 450 -8.17 -20.12 25.83
N LYS A 451 -9.24 -20.92 25.62
CA LYS A 451 -9.51 -22.15 26.36
C LYS A 451 -8.79 -23.36 25.76
N LEU A 452 -8.83 -23.55 24.45
CA LEU A 452 -8.39 -24.76 23.76
C LEU A 452 -7.01 -24.60 23.13
N GLY A 453 -6.53 -23.38 22.91
CA GLY A 453 -5.33 -23.07 22.17
C GLY A 453 -5.52 -23.07 20.64
N TYR A 454 -6.76 -23.05 20.17
CA TYR A 454 -7.11 -22.92 18.75
C TYR A 454 -8.58 -22.55 18.61
N VAL A 455 -8.94 -22.00 17.45
CA VAL A 455 -10.34 -21.80 17.03
C VAL A 455 -10.82 -23.10 16.39
N PRO A 456 -11.87 -23.76 16.91
CA PRO A 456 -12.32 -25.03 16.36
C PRO A 456 -12.91 -24.92 14.95
N TYR A 457 -12.69 -25.93 14.14
CA TYR A 457 -13.22 -26.03 12.78
C TYR A 457 -14.75 -26.21 12.74
N ASN A 458 -15.33 -26.94 13.69
CA ASN A 458 -16.73 -27.37 13.67
C ASN A 458 -17.69 -26.49 14.50
N VAL A 459 -17.32 -25.26 14.86
CA VAL A 459 -18.14 -24.34 15.69
C VAL A 459 -18.76 -23.18 14.92
N LYS A 460 -18.88 -23.28 13.60
CA LYS A 460 -19.43 -22.24 12.70
C LYS A 460 -18.65 -20.91 12.71
N ILE A 461 -17.35 -20.98 12.96
CA ILE A 461 -16.41 -19.89 12.72
C ILE A 461 -15.58 -20.27 11.51
N ASN A 462 -15.71 -19.51 10.44
CA ASN A 462 -14.97 -19.73 9.20
C ASN A 462 -13.46 -19.48 9.38
N GLU A 463 -12.65 -20.07 8.50
CA GLU A 463 -11.21 -19.80 8.42
C GLU A 463 -10.46 -20.06 9.75
N SER A 464 -10.91 -21.09 10.46
CA SER A 464 -10.49 -21.38 11.85
C SER A 464 -8.98 -21.60 12.01
N ALA A 465 -8.36 -22.30 11.05
CA ALA A 465 -6.93 -22.55 11.09
C ALA A 465 -6.13 -21.27 10.78
N ALA A 466 -6.54 -20.49 9.79
CA ALA A 466 -5.92 -19.20 9.50
C ALA A 466 -5.99 -18.27 10.72
N ARG A 467 -7.16 -18.15 11.37
CA ARG A 467 -7.32 -17.34 12.60
C ARG A 467 -6.37 -17.80 13.70
N THR A 468 -6.28 -19.10 13.94
CA THR A 468 -5.40 -19.65 14.98
C THR A 468 -3.93 -19.31 14.74
N LEU A 469 -3.47 -19.42 13.49
CA LEU A 469 -2.09 -19.11 13.11
C LEU A 469 -1.78 -17.62 13.28
N GLU A 470 -2.67 -16.74 12.82
CA GLU A 470 -2.52 -15.29 12.99
C GLU A 470 -2.51 -14.93 14.48
N TYR A 471 -3.45 -15.44 15.29
CA TYR A 471 -3.52 -15.14 16.73
C TYR A 471 -2.29 -15.62 17.50
N ALA A 472 -1.69 -16.74 17.13
CA ALA A 472 -0.46 -17.22 17.75
C ALA A 472 0.73 -16.26 17.50
N TYR A 473 0.86 -15.75 16.30
CA TYR A 473 1.86 -14.74 15.97
C TYR A 473 1.56 -13.38 16.65
N ASP A 474 0.30 -12.94 16.63
CA ASP A 474 -0.13 -11.71 17.29
C ASP A 474 0.15 -11.75 18.80
N ASP A 475 -0.07 -12.89 19.46
CA ASP A 475 0.25 -13.08 20.86
C ASP A 475 1.76 -13.03 21.12
N TRP A 476 2.58 -13.57 20.24
CA TRP A 476 4.01 -13.39 20.34
C TRP A 476 4.41 -11.90 20.25
N ALA A 477 3.78 -11.14 19.37
CA ALA A 477 4.03 -9.71 19.23
C ALA A 477 3.61 -8.94 20.51
N ILE A 478 2.46 -9.28 21.08
CA ILE A 478 1.99 -8.69 22.37
C ILE A 478 2.96 -9.03 23.49
N TYR A 479 3.42 -10.28 23.59
CA TYR A 479 4.43 -10.69 24.57
C TYR A 479 5.70 -9.87 24.47
N LYS A 480 6.24 -9.71 23.25
CA LYS A 480 7.47 -8.93 23.01
C LYS A 480 7.28 -7.45 23.35
N LEU A 481 6.14 -6.88 23.00
CA LEU A 481 5.80 -5.50 23.35
C LEU A 481 5.68 -5.33 24.88
N GLY A 482 4.94 -6.22 25.56
CA GLY A 482 4.78 -6.16 27.02
C GLY A 482 6.11 -6.27 27.75
N LYS A 483 6.99 -7.16 27.29
CA LYS A 483 8.35 -7.31 27.83
C LYS A 483 9.16 -6.03 27.66
N ALA A 484 9.09 -5.38 26.50
CA ALA A 484 9.79 -4.11 26.24
C ALA A 484 9.23 -2.94 27.05
N LEU A 485 7.93 -2.95 27.37
CA LEU A 485 7.27 -1.98 28.25
C LEU A 485 7.48 -2.25 29.74
N GLY A 486 8.13 -3.38 30.12
CA GLY A 486 8.31 -3.78 31.50
C GLY A 486 7.03 -4.20 32.20
N LYS A 487 6.05 -4.72 31.46
CA LYS A 487 4.79 -5.23 32.05
C LYS A 487 5.06 -6.44 32.92
N PRO A 488 4.28 -6.65 34.00
CA PRO A 488 4.45 -7.79 34.89
C PRO A 488 4.39 -9.13 34.17
N GLU A 489 5.21 -10.11 34.57
CA GLU A 489 5.20 -11.44 33.99
C GLU A 489 3.81 -12.10 34.07
N SER A 490 3.06 -11.84 35.16
CA SER A 490 1.67 -12.30 35.31
C SER A 490 0.70 -11.82 34.22
N GLU A 491 1.00 -10.71 33.55
CA GLU A 491 0.18 -10.17 32.47
C GLU A 491 0.60 -10.71 31.10
N ILE A 492 1.91 -10.99 30.90
CA ILE A 492 2.46 -11.31 29.58
C ILE A 492 2.70 -12.81 29.34
N ALA A 493 2.83 -13.62 30.40
CA ALA A 493 3.14 -15.06 30.27
C ALA A 493 2.10 -15.83 29.46
N VAL A 494 0.83 -15.43 29.53
CA VAL A 494 -0.25 -16.06 28.75
C VAL A 494 -0.02 -15.90 27.26
N PHE A 495 0.46 -14.75 26.82
CA PHE A 495 0.75 -14.49 25.40
C PHE A 495 1.97 -15.28 24.91
N ALA A 496 3.02 -15.43 25.74
CA ALA A 496 4.14 -16.31 25.44
C ALA A 496 3.70 -17.78 25.26
N LYS A 497 2.79 -18.25 26.12
CA LYS A 497 2.21 -19.59 25.98
C LYS A 497 1.38 -19.72 24.70
N HIS A 498 0.51 -18.77 24.42
CA HIS A 498 -0.36 -18.78 23.25
C HIS A 498 0.42 -18.62 21.93
N ALA A 499 1.58 -18.01 21.94
CA ALA A 499 2.47 -17.95 20.79
C ALA A 499 2.86 -19.34 20.24
N MET A 500 2.78 -20.38 21.07
CA MET A 500 3.06 -21.77 20.68
C MET A 500 1.81 -22.53 20.17
N ASN A 501 0.65 -21.89 20.13
CA ASN A 501 -0.61 -22.52 19.77
C ASN A 501 -0.70 -22.99 18.31
N TYR A 502 0.14 -22.48 17.42
CA TYR A 502 0.25 -22.97 16.03
C TYR A 502 0.52 -24.49 15.99
N LYS A 503 1.20 -25.06 17.02
CA LYS A 503 1.50 -26.49 17.14
C LYS A 503 0.24 -27.35 17.21
N ASN A 504 -0.86 -26.80 17.72
CA ASN A 504 -2.13 -27.51 17.82
C ASN A 504 -2.76 -27.84 16.45
N LEU A 505 -2.38 -27.13 15.40
CA LEU A 505 -2.91 -27.33 14.05
C LEU A 505 -1.99 -28.21 13.17
N PHE A 506 -0.77 -28.48 13.62
CA PHE A 506 0.17 -29.26 12.83
C PHE A 506 -0.24 -30.73 12.82
N ASP A 507 -0.51 -31.26 11.63
CA ASP A 507 -0.80 -32.67 11.41
C ASP A 507 0.50 -33.42 11.08
N PRO A 508 0.98 -34.30 11.98
CA PRO A 508 2.24 -35.01 11.76
C PRO A 508 2.20 -36.02 10.61
N GLU A 509 1.01 -36.48 10.19
CA GLU A 509 0.83 -37.40 9.08
C GLU A 509 1.10 -36.71 7.74
N THR A 510 0.47 -35.54 7.53
CA THR A 510 0.63 -34.77 6.29
C THR A 510 1.80 -33.78 6.32
N LYS A 511 2.28 -33.43 7.52
CA LYS A 511 3.25 -32.36 7.80
C LYS A 511 2.75 -30.97 7.37
N LEU A 512 1.45 -30.79 7.36
CA LEU A 512 0.78 -29.54 6.99
C LEU A 512 -0.12 -29.07 8.15
N MET A 513 -0.52 -27.79 8.14
CA MET A 513 -1.53 -27.27 9.05
C MET A 513 -2.91 -27.73 8.59
N ARG A 514 -3.74 -28.13 9.56
CA ARG A 514 -5.05 -28.71 9.36
C ARG A 514 -6.04 -28.19 10.39
N GLY A 515 -7.29 -27.97 10.01
CA GLY A 515 -8.36 -27.59 10.94
C GLY A 515 -8.51 -28.62 12.05
N ARG A 516 -8.87 -28.17 13.26
CA ARG A 516 -9.07 -29.02 14.44
C ARG A 516 -10.46 -28.81 15.02
N ASN A 517 -11.14 -29.88 15.33
CA ASN A 517 -12.49 -29.86 15.92
C ASN A 517 -12.46 -29.53 17.42
N GLU A 518 -13.60 -29.14 17.98
CA GLU A 518 -13.70 -28.78 19.40
C GLU A 518 -13.33 -29.93 20.34
N ASP A 519 -13.55 -31.20 19.93
CA ASP A 519 -13.16 -32.40 20.66
C ASP A 519 -11.67 -32.77 20.57
N GLY A 520 -10.89 -32.00 19.84
CA GLY A 520 -9.47 -32.23 19.66
C GLY A 520 -9.10 -33.11 18.47
N SER A 521 -10.05 -33.69 17.74
CA SER A 521 -9.77 -34.43 16.50
C SER A 521 -9.44 -33.46 15.34
N PHE A 522 -8.67 -33.94 14.35
CA PHE A 522 -8.46 -33.17 13.15
C PHE A 522 -9.68 -33.18 12.22
N GLN A 523 -9.86 -32.11 11.47
CA GLN A 523 -10.83 -32.01 10.38
C GLN A 523 -10.76 -33.23 9.44
N SER A 524 -11.89 -33.88 9.19
CA SER A 524 -11.99 -35.01 8.27
C SER A 524 -13.32 -34.94 7.52
N PRO A 525 -13.33 -35.15 6.18
CA PRO A 525 -12.19 -35.36 5.31
C PRO A 525 -11.29 -34.12 5.19
N PHE A 526 -10.03 -34.31 4.77
CA PHE A 526 -9.05 -33.25 4.58
C PHE A 526 -8.46 -33.29 3.17
N ASN A 527 -8.57 -32.18 2.46
CA ASN A 527 -7.93 -31.94 1.18
C ASN A 527 -6.98 -30.76 1.31
N PRO A 528 -5.65 -30.92 1.29
CA PRO A 528 -4.70 -29.82 1.45
C PRO A 528 -4.70 -28.82 0.30
N LEU A 529 -5.34 -29.15 -0.85
CA LEU A 529 -5.50 -28.27 -1.99
C LEU A 529 -6.82 -27.49 -1.98
N LYS A 530 -7.67 -27.67 -0.95
CA LYS A 530 -8.93 -26.96 -0.82
C LYS A 530 -8.67 -25.52 -0.40
N TRP A 531 -9.14 -24.59 -1.21
CA TRP A 531 -9.05 -23.16 -0.93
C TRP A 531 -10.23 -22.69 -0.06
N GLY A 532 -9.94 -21.79 0.90
CA GLY A 532 -10.91 -21.34 1.88
C GLY A 532 -11.16 -22.37 2.99
N ASP A 533 -12.41 -22.46 3.49
CA ASP A 533 -12.84 -23.37 4.54
C ASP A 533 -12.11 -23.11 5.88
N ALA A 534 -11.08 -23.88 6.20
CA ALA A 534 -10.22 -23.62 7.37
C ALA A 534 -9.22 -22.47 7.15
N PHE A 535 -9.02 -22.00 5.93
CA PHE A 535 -8.03 -21.00 5.54
C PHE A 535 -8.66 -19.80 4.83
N THR A 536 -7.95 -18.68 4.78
CA THR A 536 -8.39 -17.44 4.14
C THR A 536 -7.68 -17.27 2.80
N GLU A 537 -8.41 -17.23 1.70
CA GLU A 537 -7.88 -16.98 0.35
C GLU A 537 -6.62 -17.79 0.04
N GLY A 538 -6.64 -19.06 0.42
CA GLY A 538 -5.53 -19.96 0.28
C GLY A 538 -5.87 -21.38 0.75
N ASN A 539 -4.90 -22.23 0.78
CA ASN A 539 -5.01 -23.63 1.19
C ASN A 539 -3.94 -24.00 2.24
N SER A 540 -3.89 -25.26 2.62
CA SER A 540 -2.94 -25.74 3.63
C SER A 540 -1.47 -25.61 3.20
N TRP A 541 -1.15 -25.75 1.90
CA TRP A 541 0.19 -25.52 1.37
C TRP A 541 0.67 -24.08 1.51
N HIS A 542 -0.26 -23.11 1.53
CA HIS A 542 0.06 -21.71 1.71
C HIS A 542 0.25 -21.36 3.20
N TYR A 543 -0.67 -21.82 4.04
CA TYR A 543 -0.74 -21.39 5.43
C TYR A 543 0.19 -22.14 6.40
N THR A 544 0.70 -23.31 6.03
CA THR A 544 1.63 -24.07 6.87
C THR A 544 2.85 -23.26 7.28
N TRP A 545 3.22 -22.28 6.49
CA TRP A 545 4.39 -21.42 6.71
C TRP A 545 4.11 -20.17 7.53
N SER A 546 2.85 -19.92 7.91
CA SER A 546 2.44 -18.75 8.73
C SER A 546 2.83 -18.90 10.21
N VAL A 547 4.09 -19.21 10.45
CA VAL A 547 4.74 -19.32 11.75
C VAL A 547 5.96 -18.41 11.76
N PHE A 548 5.71 -17.11 11.57
CA PHE A 548 6.75 -16.09 11.38
C PHE A 548 7.73 -15.99 12.55
N HIS A 549 7.22 -16.14 13.78
CA HIS A 549 7.95 -15.96 15.03
C HIS A 549 8.73 -17.19 15.47
N ASP A 550 8.41 -18.39 14.94
CA ASP A 550 9.02 -19.64 15.40
C ASP A 550 9.31 -20.66 14.26
N PRO A 551 10.08 -20.28 13.22
CA PRO A 551 10.46 -21.24 12.19
C PRO A 551 11.21 -22.45 12.70
N GLN A 552 12.03 -22.34 13.78
CA GLN A 552 12.71 -23.48 14.37
C GLN A 552 11.72 -24.49 14.95
N GLY A 553 10.65 -24.03 15.63
CA GLY A 553 9.61 -24.90 16.13
C GLY A 553 8.89 -25.66 15.00
N LEU A 554 8.68 -25.01 13.85
CA LEU A 554 8.13 -25.68 12.66
C LEU A 554 9.10 -26.67 12.04
N ILE A 555 10.40 -26.34 11.99
CA ILE A 555 11.47 -27.26 11.57
C ILE A 555 11.47 -28.53 12.44
N ASP A 556 11.37 -28.37 13.76
CA ASP A 556 11.34 -29.49 14.69
C ASP A 556 10.11 -30.40 14.50
N LEU A 557 8.93 -29.79 14.29
CA LEU A 557 7.69 -30.54 13.99
C LEU A 557 7.78 -31.35 12.68
N MET A 558 8.51 -30.86 11.68
CA MET A 558 8.68 -31.53 10.38
C MET A 558 9.81 -32.61 10.40
N GLY A 559 10.43 -32.86 11.56
CA GLY A 559 11.49 -33.83 11.72
C GLY A 559 12.89 -33.31 11.39
N GLY A 560 13.12 -32.03 11.59
CA GLY A 560 14.40 -31.34 11.40
C GLY A 560 14.57 -30.71 10.02
N LYS A 561 15.73 -30.09 9.78
CA LYS A 561 16.02 -29.29 8.58
C LYS A 561 15.80 -30.06 7.28
N THR A 562 16.14 -31.35 7.22
CA THR A 562 15.95 -32.18 6.01
C THR A 562 14.47 -32.35 5.67
N GLY A 563 13.62 -32.66 6.67
CA GLY A 563 12.19 -32.81 6.49
C GLY A 563 11.52 -31.49 6.11
N PHE A 564 11.92 -30.39 6.77
CA PHE A 564 11.45 -29.06 6.49
C PHE A 564 11.79 -28.61 5.06
N ASN A 565 13.03 -28.74 4.63
CA ASN A 565 13.45 -28.37 3.28
C ASN A 565 12.75 -29.22 2.20
N ALA A 566 12.52 -30.51 2.46
CA ALA A 566 11.76 -31.37 1.55
C ALA A 566 10.29 -30.88 1.37
N MET A 567 9.65 -30.45 2.46
CA MET A 567 8.31 -29.87 2.40
C MET A 567 8.29 -28.53 1.67
N MET A 568 9.26 -27.64 1.91
CA MET A 568 9.40 -26.39 1.18
C MET A 568 9.61 -26.61 -0.33
N ASP A 569 10.51 -27.54 -0.70
CA ASP A 569 10.71 -27.89 -2.11
C ASP A 569 9.44 -28.46 -2.75
N SER A 570 8.63 -29.19 -1.97
CA SER A 570 7.34 -29.75 -2.45
C SER A 570 6.33 -28.68 -2.83
N VAL A 571 6.36 -27.50 -2.20
CA VAL A 571 5.46 -26.38 -2.57
C VAL A 571 5.59 -26.02 -4.05
N PHE A 572 6.82 -26.03 -4.58
CA PHE A 572 7.09 -25.73 -5.99
C PHE A 572 6.87 -26.91 -6.93
N ASN A 573 6.91 -28.15 -6.41
CA ASN A 573 6.80 -29.38 -7.18
C ASN A 573 5.36 -29.92 -7.26
N VAL A 574 4.51 -29.61 -6.25
CA VAL A 574 3.08 -29.96 -6.30
C VAL A 574 2.41 -29.12 -7.39
N PRO A 575 1.77 -29.76 -8.39
CA PRO A 575 1.10 -28.99 -9.44
C PRO A 575 0.09 -27.99 -8.87
N PRO A 576 -0.17 -26.87 -9.56
CA PRO A 576 -1.12 -25.85 -9.09
C PRO A 576 -2.58 -26.30 -9.27
N LEU A 577 -2.90 -27.50 -8.76
CA LEU A 577 -4.24 -28.03 -8.65
C LEU A 577 -4.96 -27.38 -7.46
N PHE A 578 -6.28 -27.37 -7.50
CA PHE A 578 -7.10 -26.73 -6.48
C PHE A 578 -8.44 -27.43 -6.31
N ASP A 579 -9.05 -27.21 -5.16
CA ASP A 579 -10.45 -27.49 -4.88
C ASP A 579 -11.10 -26.15 -4.48
N ASP A 580 -12.01 -25.64 -5.31
CA ASP A 580 -12.72 -24.37 -5.15
C ASP A 580 -14.12 -24.53 -4.55
N SER A 581 -14.46 -25.71 -4.04
CA SER A 581 -15.80 -26.05 -3.57
C SER A 581 -16.32 -25.14 -2.45
N TYR A 582 -15.44 -24.56 -1.65
CA TYR A 582 -15.82 -23.61 -0.58
C TYR A 582 -16.34 -22.29 -1.16
N TYR A 583 -15.69 -21.76 -2.19
CA TYR A 583 -16.09 -20.50 -2.84
C TYR A 583 -17.19 -20.67 -3.87
N GLY A 584 -17.47 -21.91 -4.29
CA GLY A 584 -18.45 -22.21 -5.32
C GLY A 584 -18.03 -21.81 -6.74
N GLY A 585 -16.73 -21.61 -6.95
CA GLY A 585 -16.12 -21.23 -8.23
C GLY A 585 -14.71 -20.75 -8.07
N VAL A 586 -14.00 -20.62 -9.20
CA VAL A 586 -12.60 -20.20 -9.24
C VAL A 586 -12.47 -18.70 -8.95
N ILE A 587 -11.92 -18.35 -7.80
CA ILE A 587 -11.57 -16.97 -7.45
C ILE A 587 -10.30 -16.53 -8.20
N HIS A 588 -10.02 -15.22 -8.23
CA HIS A 588 -8.92 -14.70 -9.04
C HIS A 588 -7.55 -15.18 -8.54
N GLU A 589 -7.33 -15.34 -7.23
CA GLU A 589 -6.08 -15.80 -6.64
C GLU A 589 -5.71 -17.23 -7.09
N ILE A 590 -6.73 -18.09 -7.28
CA ILE A 590 -6.53 -19.45 -7.85
C ILE A 590 -6.02 -19.33 -9.29
N ARG A 591 -6.61 -18.44 -10.10
CA ARG A 591 -6.18 -18.22 -11.50
C ARG A 591 -4.74 -17.69 -11.55
N GLU A 592 -4.42 -16.77 -10.69
CA GLU A 592 -3.08 -16.19 -10.57
C GLU A 592 -2.06 -17.27 -10.24
N MET A 593 -2.32 -18.14 -9.26
CA MET A 593 -1.48 -19.28 -8.93
C MET A 593 -1.26 -20.18 -10.16
N GLN A 594 -2.32 -20.47 -10.90
CA GLN A 594 -2.22 -21.32 -12.10
C GLN A 594 -1.39 -20.66 -13.22
N ILE A 595 -1.59 -19.36 -13.45
CA ILE A 595 -0.85 -18.61 -14.48
C ILE A 595 0.64 -18.49 -14.14
N MET A 596 0.97 -18.22 -12.87
CA MET A 596 2.36 -18.19 -12.39
C MET A 596 3.08 -19.52 -12.61
N ASN A 597 2.37 -20.64 -12.51
CA ASN A 597 2.89 -21.98 -12.70
C ASN A 597 4.18 -22.29 -11.88
N MET A 598 4.14 -21.86 -10.61
CA MET A 598 5.22 -22.10 -9.62
C MET A 598 4.76 -23.11 -8.54
N GLY A 599 4.07 -24.16 -8.94
CA GLY A 599 3.46 -25.12 -8.02
C GLY A 599 2.36 -24.48 -7.20
N ASN A 600 2.37 -24.72 -5.89
CA ASN A 600 1.49 -24.05 -4.92
C ASN A 600 2.11 -22.80 -4.27
N TYR A 601 3.22 -22.26 -4.80
CA TYR A 601 3.74 -20.98 -4.39
C TYR A 601 2.91 -19.84 -5.03
N ALA A 602 1.80 -19.51 -4.39
CA ALA A 602 0.83 -18.52 -4.87
C ALA A 602 1.26 -17.09 -4.45
N HIS A 603 2.33 -16.57 -5.04
CA HIS A 603 2.92 -15.28 -4.69
C HIS A 603 1.94 -14.10 -4.81
N GLY A 604 0.92 -14.23 -5.64
CA GLY A 604 -0.11 -13.19 -5.84
C GLY A 604 -0.93 -12.88 -4.58
N ASN A 605 -0.86 -13.71 -3.53
CA ASN A 605 -1.53 -13.44 -2.26
C ASN A 605 -0.55 -13.56 -1.08
N GLN A 606 -0.78 -12.82 0.00
CA GLN A 606 0.18 -12.57 1.08
C GLN A 606 0.55 -13.77 1.94
N PRO A 607 -0.31 -14.77 2.19
CA PRO A 607 0.00 -15.86 3.14
C PRO A 607 1.31 -16.59 2.90
N ILE A 608 1.79 -16.66 1.65
CA ILE A 608 2.99 -17.43 1.30
C ILE A 608 4.19 -16.56 0.92
N GLN A 609 4.04 -15.25 0.77
CA GLN A 609 5.08 -14.36 0.23
C GLN A 609 6.42 -14.41 0.99
N HIS A 610 6.40 -14.70 2.30
CA HIS A 610 7.60 -14.81 3.15
C HIS A 610 8.28 -16.16 3.07
N MET A 611 7.58 -17.21 2.60
CA MET A 611 8.02 -18.62 2.71
C MET A 611 9.39 -18.85 2.10
N ILE A 612 9.71 -18.27 0.95
CA ILE A 612 11.00 -18.48 0.26
C ILE A 612 12.21 -18.02 1.08
N TYR A 613 12.03 -17.11 2.02
CA TYR A 613 13.07 -16.66 2.95
C TYR A 613 13.35 -17.67 4.06
N LEU A 614 12.44 -18.63 4.32
CA LEU A 614 12.58 -19.60 5.41
C LEU A 614 13.72 -20.61 5.21
N TYR A 615 14.22 -20.78 3.98
CA TYR A 615 15.44 -21.55 3.72
C TYR A 615 16.68 -21.04 4.48
N ASN A 616 16.68 -19.76 4.89
CA ASN A 616 17.73 -19.18 5.73
C ASN A 616 17.76 -19.73 7.16
N TYR A 617 16.63 -20.27 7.64
CA TYR A 617 16.52 -20.89 8.98
C TYR A 617 16.93 -22.37 8.95
N SER A 618 16.84 -23.01 7.81
CA SER A 618 17.04 -24.44 7.64
C SER A 618 18.38 -24.83 7.00
N GLY A 619 19.30 -23.85 6.87
CA GLY A 619 20.66 -24.09 6.40
C GLY A 619 20.83 -24.20 4.89
N GLU A 620 19.85 -23.80 4.09
CA GLU A 620 19.93 -23.78 2.63
C GLU A 620 19.69 -22.37 2.03
N PRO A 621 20.41 -21.32 2.50
CA PRO A 621 20.15 -19.93 2.11
C PRO A 621 20.25 -19.67 0.60
N TRP A 622 21.01 -20.49 -0.14
CA TRP A 622 21.11 -20.37 -1.60
C TRP A 622 19.78 -20.62 -2.31
N LYS A 623 18.87 -21.42 -1.74
CA LYS A 623 17.53 -21.62 -2.30
C LYS A 623 16.67 -20.36 -2.14
N ALA A 624 16.78 -19.66 -1.02
CA ALA A 624 16.14 -18.36 -0.86
C ALA A 624 16.64 -17.35 -1.92
N GLN A 625 17.95 -17.29 -2.15
CA GLN A 625 18.57 -16.44 -3.16
C GLN A 625 18.05 -16.74 -4.56
N TYR A 626 17.92 -18.03 -4.89
CA TYR A 626 17.37 -18.48 -6.17
C TYR A 626 15.91 -18.02 -6.34
N TRP A 627 15.04 -18.38 -5.41
CA TRP A 627 13.60 -18.13 -5.54
C TRP A 627 13.24 -16.64 -5.48
N VAL A 628 13.92 -15.86 -4.64
CA VAL A 628 13.71 -14.41 -4.57
C VAL A 628 13.97 -13.75 -5.94
N ARG A 629 15.06 -14.14 -6.62
CA ARG A 629 15.37 -13.64 -7.96
C ARG A 629 14.38 -14.14 -9.00
N GLU A 630 13.99 -15.41 -8.97
CA GLU A 630 12.96 -15.97 -9.86
C GLU A 630 11.62 -15.20 -9.75
N VAL A 631 11.20 -14.90 -8.53
CA VAL A 631 9.96 -14.14 -8.29
C VAL A 631 10.09 -12.72 -8.82
N MET A 632 11.16 -11.99 -8.49
CA MET A 632 11.34 -10.62 -8.96
C MET A 632 11.43 -10.52 -10.48
N ASP A 633 12.16 -11.44 -11.11
CA ASP A 633 12.40 -11.40 -12.56
C ASP A 633 11.19 -11.83 -13.39
N LYS A 634 10.28 -12.68 -12.83
CA LYS A 634 9.15 -13.26 -13.54
C LYS A 634 7.80 -12.65 -13.25
N LEU A 635 7.63 -12.02 -12.10
CA LEU A 635 6.31 -11.64 -11.60
C LEU A 635 6.11 -10.13 -11.40
N TYR A 636 7.13 -9.31 -11.67
CA TYR A 636 7.06 -7.86 -11.51
C TYR A 636 7.58 -7.13 -12.73
N PHE A 637 6.77 -6.22 -13.29
CA PHE A 637 7.09 -5.45 -14.49
C PHE A 637 6.58 -4.02 -14.37
N ALA A 638 7.18 -3.10 -15.14
CA ALA A 638 6.74 -1.70 -15.21
C ALA A 638 5.60 -1.48 -16.24
N THR A 639 4.76 -2.49 -16.46
CA THR A 639 3.64 -2.51 -17.41
C THR A 639 2.29 -2.52 -16.70
N PRO A 640 1.19 -2.18 -17.37
CA PRO A 640 -0.14 -2.18 -16.76
C PRO A 640 -0.60 -3.52 -16.15
N ASP A 641 -0.03 -4.64 -16.61
CA ASP A 641 -0.22 -5.99 -16.08
C ASP A 641 0.93 -6.44 -15.14
N GLY A 642 1.64 -5.50 -14.55
CA GLY A 642 2.94 -5.72 -13.91
C GLY A 642 2.96 -6.35 -12.52
N TYR A 643 1.83 -6.82 -11.99
CA TYR A 643 1.75 -7.62 -10.77
C TYR A 643 1.12 -8.98 -11.04
N CYS A 644 1.39 -9.94 -10.18
CA CYS A 644 0.87 -11.30 -10.29
C CYS A 644 -0.36 -11.60 -9.40
N GLY A 645 -0.95 -10.59 -8.81
CA GLY A 645 -2.10 -10.61 -7.92
C GLY A 645 -2.38 -9.20 -7.41
N ASP A 646 -3.21 -9.04 -6.39
CA ASP A 646 -3.53 -7.74 -5.83
C ASP A 646 -2.29 -7.03 -5.25
N GLU A 647 -2.23 -5.72 -5.45
CA GLU A 647 -1.13 -4.90 -4.92
C GLU A 647 -1.28 -4.68 -3.41
N ASP A 648 -2.51 -4.57 -2.92
CA ASP A 648 -2.90 -4.51 -1.52
C ASP A 648 -2.22 -3.40 -0.70
N ASN A 649 -2.53 -2.17 -1.09
CA ASN A 649 -2.19 -0.96 -0.31
C ASN A 649 -0.71 -0.82 0.02
N GLY A 650 0.15 -1.22 -0.91
CA GLY A 650 1.59 -1.13 -0.78
C GLY A 650 2.29 -2.41 -0.36
N GLN A 651 1.59 -3.45 0.09
CA GLN A 651 2.21 -4.68 0.59
C GLN A 651 3.01 -5.42 -0.49
N THR A 652 2.39 -5.71 -1.62
CA THR A 652 3.05 -6.46 -2.72
C THR A 652 4.18 -5.65 -3.35
N SER A 653 4.02 -4.34 -3.42
CA SER A 653 5.07 -3.42 -3.85
C SER A 653 6.24 -3.37 -2.87
N ALA A 654 5.98 -3.27 -1.56
CA ALA A 654 7.02 -3.25 -0.52
C ALA A 654 7.78 -4.58 -0.46
N TRP A 655 7.13 -5.71 -0.77
CA TRP A 655 7.81 -7.00 -0.92
C TRP A 655 8.90 -6.93 -2.00
N TYR A 656 8.55 -6.39 -3.18
CA TYR A 656 9.52 -6.21 -4.26
C TYR A 656 10.65 -5.25 -3.87
N VAL A 657 10.31 -4.11 -3.25
CA VAL A 657 11.31 -3.12 -2.81
C VAL A 657 12.31 -3.75 -1.84
N PHE A 658 11.85 -4.40 -0.76
CA PHE A 658 12.74 -5.09 0.16
C PHE A 658 13.58 -6.18 -0.50
N SER A 659 12.95 -7.01 -1.31
CA SER A 659 13.62 -8.12 -2.01
C SER A 659 14.72 -7.61 -2.96
N ALA A 660 14.46 -6.49 -3.64
CA ALA A 660 15.43 -5.85 -4.51
C ALA A 660 16.63 -5.27 -3.74
N LEU A 661 16.42 -4.80 -2.49
CA LEU A 661 17.50 -4.38 -1.58
C LEU A 661 18.33 -5.57 -1.08
N GLY A 662 17.82 -6.80 -1.18
CA GLY A 662 18.48 -8.03 -0.79
C GLY A 662 18.16 -8.54 0.62
N PHE A 663 17.10 -8.05 1.27
CA PHE A 663 16.65 -8.51 2.59
C PHE A 663 15.16 -8.29 2.78
N TYR A 664 14.54 -8.99 3.75
CA TYR A 664 13.09 -8.99 3.98
C TYR A 664 12.74 -9.21 5.47
N PRO A 665 11.74 -8.49 6.02
CA PRO A 665 11.32 -8.64 7.42
C PRO A 665 10.37 -9.84 7.61
N VAL A 666 10.87 -11.05 7.65
CA VAL A 666 10.06 -12.28 7.80
C VAL A 666 9.19 -12.25 9.06
N CYS A 667 9.70 -11.71 10.15
CA CYS A 667 9.00 -11.64 11.44
C CYS A 667 9.03 -10.21 11.97
N PRO A 668 8.05 -9.37 11.61
CA PRO A 668 7.87 -8.06 12.26
C PRO A 668 7.73 -8.20 13.77
N GLY A 669 8.36 -7.31 14.52
CA GLY A 669 8.54 -7.42 15.97
C GLY A 669 9.91 -7.96 16.39
N THR A 670 10.69 -8.51 15.46
CA THR A 670 12.12 -8.72 15.65
C THR A 670 12.92 -7.53 15.13
N ASP A 671 14.18 -7.44 15.53
CA ASP A 671 15.12 -6.47 14.97
C ASP A 671 15.80 -6.96 13.66
N GLN A 672 15.33 -8.07 13.06
CA GLN A 672 16.02 -8.77 11.99
C GLN A 672 15.33 -8.61 10.63
N TYR A 673 16.16 -8.46 9.60
CA TYR A 673 15.81 -8.56 8.18
C TYR A 673 16.59 -9.73 7.57
N ILE A 674 15.87 -10.64 6.96
CA ILE A 674 16.42 -11.92 6.47
C ILE A 674 16.98 -11.74 5.07
N LEU A 675 18.17 -12.28 4.80
CA LEU A 675 18.83 -12.09 3.51
C LEU A 675 18.12 -12.84 2.38
N GLY A 676 17.98 -12.14 1.26
CA GLY A 676 17.64 -12.71 -0.04
C GLY A 676 18.82 -12.62 -0.99
N SER A 677 18.59 -12.07 -2.18
CA SER A 677 19.62 -11.79 -3.18
C SER A 677 19.42 -10.38 -3.71
N PRO A 678 20.40 -9.47 -3.61
CA PRO A 678 20.26 -8.11 -4.09
C PRO A 678 20.02 -8.11 -5.60
N LEU A 679 19.09 -7.25 -6.08
CA LEU A 679 18.77 -7.12 -7.49
C LEU A 679 19.74 -6.19 -8.21
N PHE A 680 20.14 -5.11 -7.56
CA PHE A 680 20.91 -4.00 -8.14
C PHE A 680 22.39 -4.08 -7.76
N LYS A 681 23.25 -3.45 -8.59
CA LYS A 681 24.69 -3.39 -8.34
C LYS A 681 25.04 -2.40 -7.22
N ASN A 682 24.36 -1.25 -7.18
CA ASN A 682 24.60 -0.20 -6.19
C ASN A 682 23.27 0.35 -5.68
N VAL A 683 23.12 0.41 -4.37
CA VAL A 683 21.97 1.03 -3.71
C VAL A 683 22.46 1.84 -2.50
N THR A 684 21.88 3.02 -2.31
CA THR A 684 22.10 3.82 -1.11
C THR A 684 20.76 4.12 -0.45
N LEU A 685 20.61 3.70 0.81
CA LEU A 685 19.49 4.09 1.66
C LEU A 685 19.90 5.37 2.43
N ASN A 686 19.17 6.44 2.22
CA ASN A 686 19.29 7.70 2.94
C ASN A 686 18.26 7.71 4.08
N LEU A 687 18.69 7.35 5.29
CA LEU A 687 17.79 7.23 6.44
C LEU A 687 17.41 8.60 7.01
N GLU A 688 16.23 8.70 7.65
CA GLU A 688 15.74 9.97 8.24
C GLU A 688 16.67 10.54 9.30
N ASN A 689 17.42 9.69 10.02
CA ASN A 689 18.42 10.12 11.01
C ASN A 689 19.74 10.63 10.39
N GLY A 690 19.79 10.81 9.07
CA GLY A 690 20.95 11.29 8.33
C GLY A 690 22.05 10.25 8.08
N LYS A 691 21.87 9.01 8.56
CA LYS A 691 22.81 7.91 8.28
C LYS A 691 22.54 7.30 6.91
N LYS A 692 23.53 6.58 6.38
CA LYS A 692 23.43 5.91 5.07
C LYS A 692 23.74 4.42 5.19
N VAL A 693 22.98 3.61 4.47
CA VAL A 693 23.31 2.22 4.20
C VAL A 693 23.72 2.12 2.74
N VAL A 694 24.93 1.68 2.48
CA VAL A 694 25.46 1.52 1.12
C VAL A 694 25.57 0.03 0.81
N ILE A 695 24.89 -0.41 -0.22
CA ILE A 695 24.86 -1.80 -0.69
C ILE A 695 25.55 -1.85 -2.04
N LYS A 696 26.60 -2.69 -2.14
CA LYS A 696 27.30 -2.98 -3.40
C LYS A 696 27.28 -4.48 -3.65
N ALA A 697 26.96 -4.88 -4.88
CA ALA A 697 26.91 -6.27 -5.30
C ALA A 697 27.80 -6.44 -6.53
N ASN A 698 29.05 -6.84 -6.29
CA ASN A 698 30.03 -7.13 -7.34
C ASN A 698 29.60 -8.33 -8.17
N ASN A 699 29.80 -8.27 -9.48
CA ASN A 699 29.42 -9.31 -10.44
C ASN A 699 27.92 -9.66 -10.45
N ASN A 700 27.06 -8.78 -9.91
CA ASN A 700 25.63 -9.01 -9.92
C ASN A 700 25.06 -8.98 -11.34
N GLY A 701 24.14 -9.89 -11.64
CA GLY A 701 23.50 -10.01 -12.94
C GLY A 701 22.46 -11.13 -12.94
N GLU A 702 21.81 -11.36 -14.05
CA GLU A 702 20.76 -12.37 -14.17
C GLU A 702 21.26 -13.77 -13.79
N ALA A 703 22.42 -14.19 -14.33
CA ALA A 703 23.03 -15.47 -14.01
C ALA A 703 23.67 -15.49 -12.61
N ASN A 704 24.23 -14.36 -12.16
CA ASN A 704 24.99 -14.27 -10.92
C ASN A 704 24.09 -13.88 -9.73
N ARG A 705 23.18 -14.75 -9.38
CA ARG A 705 22.15 -14.54 -8.34
C ARG A 705 22.50 -15.04 -6.94
N TYR A 706 23.60 -15.78 -6.80
CA TYR A 706 24.00 -16.37 -5.51
C TYR A 706 25.06 -15.55 -4.82
N ILE A 707 24.95 -15.43 -3.50
CA ILE A 707 25.95 -14.76 -2.66
C ILE A 707 27.11 -15.72 -2.44
N SER A 708 28.23 -15.45 -3.12
CA SER A 708 29.48 -16.18 -2.92
C SER A 708 30.13 -15.81 -1.58
N SER A 709 30.22 -14.51 -1.28
CA SER A 709 30.69 -13.97 0.00
C SER A 709 30.05 -12.64 0.30
N MET A 710 30.06 -12.26 1.59
CA MET A 710 29.51 -10.98 2.06
C MET A 710 30.45 -10.36 3.09
N LYS A 711 30.57 -9.03 3.04
CA LYS A 711 31.23 -8.24 4.07
C LYS A 711 30.29 -7.14 4.56
N VAL A 712 30.34 -6.87 5.86
CA VAL A 712 29.69 -5.75 6.50
C VAL A 712 30.75 -4.89 7.15
N ASN A 713 30.83 -3.62 6.79
CA ASN A 713 31.85 -2.68 7.26
C ASN A 713 33.28 -3.24 7.14
N GLY A 714 33.56 -3.92 6.01
CA GLY A 714 34.84 -4.51 5.68
C GLY A 714 35.15 -5.88 6.32
N LYS A 715 34.32 -6.35 7.27
CA LYS A 715 34.46 -7.64 7.95
C LYS A 715 33.64 -8.73 7.28
N ASN A 716 34.18 -9.97 7.21
CA ASN A 716 33.42 -11.10 6.70
C ASN A 716 32.14 -11.31 7.52
N TYR A 717 31.06 -11.62 6.80
CA TYR A 717 29.75 -11.76 7.39
C TYR A 717 29.06 -13.02 6.87
N THR A 718 28.76 -13.95 7.77
CA THR A 718 28.18 -15.27 7.43
C THR A 718 26.71 -15.37 7.78
N LYS A 719 26.22 -14.53 8.70
CA LYS A 719 24.81 -14.55 9.13
C LYS A 719 23.85 -14.36 7.97
N ASN A 720 22.67 -14.96 8.09
CA ASN A 720 21.60 -14.87 7.11
C ASN A 720 20.60 -13.73 7.38
N TYR A 721 20.99 -12.75 8.20
CA TYR A 721 20.15 -11.61 8.55
C TYR A 721 20.99 -10.36 8.83
N LEU A 722 20.35 -9.21 8.73
CA LEU A 722 20.83 -7.91 9.19
C LEU A 722 19.96 -7.47 10.37
N THR A 723 20.50 -6.61 11.27
CA THR A 723 19.70 -6.05 12.37
C THR A 723 19.26 -4.63 12.07
N HIS A 724 18.06 -4.27 12.55
CA HIS A 724 17.54 -2.91 12.43
C HIS A 724 18.49 -1.88 13.07
N GLY A 725 18.98 -2.20 14.26
CA GLY A 725 19.92 -1.32 14.95
C GLY A 725 21.22 -1.07 14.19
N ASP A 726 21.76 -2.09 13.49
CA ASP A 726 22.95 -1.92 12.64
C ASP A 726 22.64 -1.05 11.42
N LEU A 727 21.50 -1.28 10.74
CA LEU A 727 21.07 -0.45 9.62
C LEU A 727 20.92 1.01 10.04
N MET A 728 20.26 1.28 11.18
CA MET A 728 20.02 2.64 11.68
C MET A 728 21.28 3.38 12.10
N ARG A 729 22.38 2.67 12.38
CA ARG A 729 23.71 3.29 12.61
C ARG A 729 24.43 3.65 11.31
N GLY A 730 23.92 3.20 10.17
CA GLY A 730 24.60 3.27 8.89
C GLY A 730 25.63 2.15 8.73
N MET A 731 25.70 1.56 7.53
CA MET A 731 26.63 0.49 7.26
C MET A 731 26.97 0.39 5.78
N ASN A 732 28.10 -0.28 5.49
CA ASN A 732 28.50 -0.67 4.13
C ASN A 732 28.36 -2.18 3.99
N ILE A 733 27.58 -2.62 3.02
CA ILE A 733 27.35 -4.01 2.69
C ILE A 733 27.97 -4.27 1.33
N LEU A 734 28.85 -5.26 1.27
CA LEU A 734 29.50 -5.70 0.03
C LEU A 734 29.18 -7.17 -0.22
N TYR A 735 28.46 -7.44 -1.28
CA TYR A 735 28.24 -8.77 -1.82
C TYR A 735 29.20 -9.07 -2.95
N ASN A 736 29.71 -10.29 -3.02
CA ASN A 736 30.30 -10.88 -4.23
C ASN A 736 29.34 -11.95 -4.74
N MET A 737 28.82 -11.74 -5.94
CA MET A 737 27.79 -12.59 -6.52
C MET A 737 28.42 -13.63 -7.47
N SER A 738 27.74 -14.76 -7.64
CA SER A 738 28.20 -15.92 -8.43
C SER A 738 27.02 -16.58 -9.15
N ALA A 739 27.33 -17.23 -10.27
CA ALA A 739 26.37 -18.07 -11.00
C ALA A 739 26.15 -19.45 -10.32
N THR A 740 27.03 -19.85 -9.41
CA THR A 740 26.94 -21.12 -8.69
C THR A 740 26.68 -20.88 -7.20
N PRO A 741 25.78 -21.69 -6.56
CA PRO A 741 25.47 -21.50 -5.15
C PRO A 741 26.68 -21.86 -4.25
N ASN A 742 26.93 -21.00 -3.26
CA ASN A 742 27.84 -21.30 -2.17
C ASN A 742 27.11 -22.08 -1.07
N LYS A 743 27.22 -23.40 -1.07
CA LYS A 743 26.53 -24.30 -0.13
C LYS A 743 27.19 -24.40 1.25
N SER A 744 28.23 -23.62 1.51
CA SER A 744 28.92 -23.60 2.82
C SER A 744 28.68 -22.27 3.58
N ARG A 745 28.22 -21.22 2.91
CA ARG A 745 27.94 -19.95 3.54
C ARG A 745 26.57 -19.96 4.24
N GLY A 746 26.52 -19.46 5.48
CA GLY A 746 25.27 -19.29 6.22
C GLY A 746 24.58 -20.58 6.63
N THR A 747 25.36 -21.66 6.82
CA THR A 747 24.85 -23.00 7.12
C THR A 747 24.99 -23.41 8.59
N GLN A 748 25.73 -22.62 9.37
CA GLN A 748 25.90 -22.89 10.81
C GLN A 748 24.64 -22.42 11.57
N ASP A 749 24.34 -23.07 12.70
CA ASP A 749 23.22 -22.69 13.56
C ASP A 749 23.36 -21.24 14.07
N SER A 750 24.59 -20.76 14.27
CA SER A 750 24.89 -19.37 14.63
C SER A 750 24.58 -18.34 13.53
N ASP A 751 24.44 -18.79 12.30
CA ASP A 751 24.10 -17.94 11.14
C ASP A 751 22.59 -17.81 10.92
N ALA A 752 21.80 -18.70 11.56
CA ALA A 752 20.36 -18.74 11.42
C ALA A 752 19.70 -17.52 12.09
N PRO A 753 18.59 -17.00 11.51
CA PRO A 753 17.82 -15.92 12.10
C PRO A 753 17.12 -16.33 13.40
N TYR A 754 16.53 -15.32 14.07
CA TYR A 754 15.75 -15.48 15.29
C TYR A 754 14.60 -16.49 15.13
N SER A 755 14.38 -17.29 16.17
CA SER A 755 13.19 -18.11 16.34
C SER A 755 12.82 -18.19 17.83
N PHE A 756 11.52 -18.14 18.14
CA PHE A 756 11.03 -18.08 19.53
C PHE A 756 11.39 -19.32 20.35
N SER A 757 11.36 -20.53 19.77
CA SER A 757 11.82 -21.74 20.44
C SER A 757 13.26 -21.66 20.92
N ASN A 758 14.14 -20.97 20.16
CA ASN A 758 15.53 -20.76 20.55
C ASN A 758 15.67 -19.74 21.70
N GLU A 759 14.75 -18.77 21.81
CA GLU A 759 14.69 -17.82 22.94
C GLU A 759 14.24 -18.55 24.21
N LEU A 760 13.22 -19.39 24.13
CA LEU A 760 12.68 -20.14 25.28
C LEU A 760 13.64 -21.22 25.81
N GLY A 761 14.49 -21.76 24.95
CA GLY A 761 15.49 -22.79 25.33
C GLY A 761 16.76 -22.23 25.96
N LYS A 762 16.90 -20.92 26.04
CA LYS A 762 18.01 -20.20 26.71
C LYS A 762 17.60 -19.77 28.10
#